data_a462cd69ffe0d93a9f91f12262d7fd2d
#
_entry.id   a462cd69ffe0d93a9f91f12262d7fd2d
#
_cell.length_a   1.000
_cell.length_b   1.000
_cell.length_c   1.000
_cell.angle_alpha   90.00
_cell.angle_beta   90.00
_cell.angle_gamma   90.00
#
_symmetry.space_group_name_H-M   'P 1'
#
loop_
_entity.id
_entity.type
_entity.pdbx_description
1 polymer ?
#
loop_
_entity_poly.entity_id
_entity_poly.type
_entity_poly.pdbx_seq_one_letter_code
_entity_poly.pdbx_strand_id
1 'polypeptide(L)'
;SPTSVWLIPRSPAILAAASTVISPPTAMAADSATADNAPSVAGHAYNELPYNNPDVTVTQIDNSALPSYMRNPIGQNEGIDTPNDLSQNYYSADASALSYDGKLFVFTGHDEASPDYGSFNMKDWGVYVTDEDGLNQGKWTHYKTIAKADLFSWATGDGAYAGQVVADDNGTPSDTSDDWFYYYVPVKDKASEAAGQDPFAIGVAKSKSPLGPWKDAIGKPLLTTSQTQIETIDPAFFVDEDGTGYLHFGTFGTQLAIKMKKDATTGRTSYTETETKADGTTPNLHTMKDADNNANGPKGFFEAAWVFRKGDTYYNVYDGGKPGSGTATCVESNYQACIQYSTSDSPLGPWKYQGVIVPSGSATTMHPSVLQFGDKWYVTYHTGDKEGGTDFRRAVCIDEVDWTADGQMTSTAHPTKAEKTQPSTNVASYAKVSATFTETPAYKGSVNDGRVLQTIVVPPNHWTNYRSIPQPQSGDSLVYQWDGTVRANSSKVWFDVDSNALRAPASWKIQYLDADGTWKDVTSPSGYTTTTGKANPNTVTFDAVTTTALKLDMTGQAVDGGYASVAVAEWEVGAADSESPAITAPKGVTTATGTAPTLPATVDVKYGDTTVASPVIWRPVAASSYAKAGSFKAYGVVAGVPGEASEQGNVSVNVTVQDGYKPAADTTKPT
;
A
#
# COMPACT_ATOMS: atom_id res chain seq x y z
N SER A 1 -6.63 11.80 29.84
CA SER A 1 -6.94 11.87 28.41
C SER A 1 -7.61 10.56 28.01
N PRO A 2 -8.73 10.59 27.30
CA PRO A 2 -9.42 9.38 26.93
C PRO A 2 -8.57 8.64 25.90
N THR A 3 -8.21 7.43 26.21
CA THR A 3 -7.83 6.41 25.27
C THR A 3 -8.99 6.27 24.28
N SER A 4 -8.91 6.94 23.15
CA SER A 4 -9.79 6.66 22.03
C SER A 4 -9.44 5.26 21.51
N VAL A 5 -10.05 4.28 22.13
CA VAL A 5 -10.23 2.99 21.48
C VAL A 5 -10.92 3.29 20.17
N TRP A 6 -10.26 3.05 19.07
CA TRP A 6 -10.90 3.01 17.77
C TRP A 6 -11.96 1.92 17.82
N LEU A 7 -13.15 2.30 18.25
CA LEU A 7 -14.32 1.57 17.88
C LEU A 7 -14.45 1.79 16.37
N ILE A 8 -13.86 0.87 15.60
CA ILE A 8 -14.41 0.59 14.29
C ILE A 8 -15.91 0.43 14.57
N PRO A 9 -16.80 1.21 13.95
CA PRO A 9 -18.21 0.94 14.08
C PRO A 9 -18.39 -0.48 13.59
N ARG A 10 -18.48 -1.42 14.53
CA ARG A 10 -18.74 -2.80 14.19
C ARG A 10 -20.16 -2.81 13.64
N SER A 11 -20.29 -3.06 12.36
CA SER A 11 -21.55 -3.61 11.90
C SER A 11 -21.89 -4.77 12.83
N PRO A 12 -23.07 -4.81 13.44
CA PRO A 12 -23.41 -5.87 14.39
C PRO A 12 -23.30 -7.29 13.86
N ALA A 13 -23.15 -7.41 12.54
CA ALA A 13 -22.97 -8.68 11.84
C ALA A 13 -21.61 -9.36 12.08
N ILE A 14 -20.61 -8.64 12.57
CA ILE A 14 -19.25 -9.21 12.74
C ILE A 14 -19.17 -10.09 14.02
N LEU A 15 -20.14 -10.04 14.89
CA LEU A 15 -20.14 -10.78 16.17
C LEU A 15 -20.69 -12.21 16.09
N ALA A 16 -21.15 -12.69 14.95
CA ALA A 16 -21.76 -14.02 14.84
C ALA A 16 -20.90 -15.08 14.12
N ALA A 17 -19.67 -14.79 13.77
CA ALA A 17 -18.75 -15.82 13.32
C ALA A 17 -18.25 -16.59 14.54
N ALA A 18 -18.90 -17.70 14.82
CA ALA A 18 -18.39 -18.66 15.80
C ALA A 18 -16.95 -19.00 15.43
N SER A 19 -16.04 -18.75 16.38
CA SER A 19 -14.67 -19.22 16.32
C SER A 19 -14.67 -20.75 16.28
N THR A 20 -14.74 -21.35 15.11
CA THR A 20 -14.17 -22.67 14.94
C THR A 20 -12.67 -22.47 15.00
N VAL A 21 -12.09 -22.78 16.14
CA VAL A 21 -10.65 -22.98 16.26
C VAL A 21 -10.33 -24.16 15.37
N ILE A 22 -9.99 -23.88 14.12
CA ILE A 22 -9.31 -24.87 13.28
C ILE A 22 -7.89 -24.87 13.82
N SER A 23 -7.51 -25.95 14.49
CA SER A 23 -6.11 -26.20 14.83
C SER A 23 -5.30 -26.02 13.57
N PRO A 24 -4.21 -25.22 13.61
CA PRO A 24 -3.40 -25.05 12.42
C PRO A 24 -2.98 -26.46 11.97
N PRO A 25 -3.22 -26.81 10.70
CA PRO A 25 -2.64 -28.04 10.17
C PRO A 25 -1.14 -27.94 10.40
N THR A 26 -0.55 -29.04 10.85
CA THR A 26 0.90 -29.17 10.92
C THR A 26 1.46 -28.72 9.59
N ALA A 27 2.18 -27.60 9.60
CA ALA A 27 2.86 -27.14 8.41
C ALA A 27 3.66 -28.32 7.87
N MET A 28 3.32 -28.77 6.65
CA MET A 28 4.22 -29.66 5.93
C MET A 28 5.53 -28.89 5.84
N ALA A 29 6.59 -29.48 6.37
CA ALA A 29 7.91 -28.92 6.37
C ALA A 29 8.27 -28.52 4.92
N ALA A 30 8.04 -27.25 4.60
CA ALA A 30 8.74 -26.63 3.49
C ALA A 30 10.22 -26.75 3.85
N ASP A 31 11.05 -27.15 2.91
CA ASP A 31 12.46 -27.45 3.11
C ASP A 31 13.10 -26.44 4.07
N SER A 32 13.33 -26.84 5.33
CA SER A 32 14.15 -26.10 6.25
C SER A 32 15.60 -26.34 5.86
N ALA A 33 16.26 -25.29 5.38
CA ALA A 33 17.66 -25.37 5.03
C ALA A 33 18.50 -24.68 6.10
N THR A 34 19.61 -25.30 6.46
CA THR A 34 20.67 -24.67 7.24
C THR A 34 21.52 -23.78 6.33
N ALA A 35 22.46 -23.00 6.91
CA ALA A 35 23.36 -22.14 6.14
C ALA A 35 24.07 -22.87 4.99
N ASP A 36 24.48 -24.13 5.22
CA ASP A 36 25.19 -24.95 4.24
C ASP A 36 24.27 -25.60 3.20
N ASN A 37 22.97 -25.60 3.45
CA ASN A 37 21.97 -26.27 2.64
C ASN A 37 20.92 -25.30 2.04
N ALA A 38 21.14 -24.00 2.13
CA ALA A 38 20.24 -23.02 1.53
C ALA A 38 20.13 -23.27 0.03
N PRO A 39 18.92 -23.38 -0.54
CA PRO A 39 18.76 -23.65 -1.96
C PRO A 39 19.32 -22.51 -2.79
N SER A 40 20.05 -22.82 -3.88
CA SER A 40 20.56 -21.82 -4.78
C SER A 40 19.64 -21.62 -5.99
N VAL A 41 19.42 -20.37 -6.37
CA VAL A 41 18.76 -20.03 -7.62
C VAL A 41 19.84 -19.91 -8.69
N ALA A 42 19.71 -20.68 -9.77
CA ALA A 42 20.73 -20.75 -10.80
C ALA A 42 21.08 -19.37 -11.35
N GLY A 43 22.39 -19.03 -11.31
CA GLY A 43 22.91 -17.78 -11.82
C GLY A 43 22.78 -16.57 -10.87
N HIS A 44 22.35 -16.78 -9.62
CA HIS A 44 22.20 -15.70 -8.63
C HIS A 44 22.71 -16.09 -7.26
N ALA A 45 23.36 -15.14 -6.59
CA ALA A 45 23.92 -15.31 -5.25
C ALA A 45 23.00 -14.80 -4.11
N TYR A 46 21.83 -14.26 -4.41
CA TYR A 46 20.97 -13.62 -3.41
C TYR A 46 20.31 -14.60 -2.42
N ASN A 47 20.42 -15.90 -2.66
CA ASN A 47 19.95 -16.95 -1.77
C ASN A 47 21.09 -17.71 -1.06
N GLU A 48 22.32 -17.26 -1.20
CA GLU A 48 23.53 -17.92 -0.65
C GLU A 48 23.93 -17.37 0.73
N LEU A 49 23.02 -16.69 1.43
CA LEU A 49 23.29 -16.18 2.75
C LEU A 49 23.47 -17.32 3.75
N PRO A 50 24.61 -17.37 4.45
CA PRO A 50 24.80 -18.34 5.52
C PRO A 50 23.85 -18.02 6.68
N TYR A 51 23.15 -19.03 7.18
CA TYR A 51 22.33 -18.90 8.36
C TYR A 51 22.33 -20.20 9.16
N ASN A 52 22.11 -20.07 10.46
CA ASN A 52 22.01 -21.18 11.39
C ASN A 52 20.81 -20.96 12.31
N ASN A 53 19.63 -20.84 11.71
CA ASN A 53 18.36 -20.66 12.39
C ASN A 53 17.42 -21.80 12.01
N PRO A 54 17.13 -22.76 12.94
CA PRO A 54 16.34 -23.95 12.61
C PRO A 54 14.86 -23.64 12.32
N ASP A 55 14.37 -22.46 12.69
CA ASP A 55 12.98 -22.05 12.42
C ASP A 55 12.78 -21.50 11.00
N VAL A 56 13.87 -21.18 10.30
CA VAL A 56 13.80 -20.60 8.96
C VAL A 56 13.41 -21.65 7.93
N THR A 57 12.42 -21.31 7.12
CA THR A 57 12.09 -22.01 5.87
C THR A 57 12.31 -21.08 4.68
N VAL A 58 12.63 -21.65 3.52
CA VAL A 58 13.07 -20.87 2.35
C VAL A 58 12.12 -21.11 1.18
N THR A 59 11.69 -20.03 0.52
CA THR A 59 10.92 -20.09 -0.72
C THR A 59 11.59 -19.22 -1.78
N GLN A 60 11.72 -19.73 -2.99
CA GLN A 60 12.20 -18.93 -4.12
C GLN A 60 11.04 -18.21 -4.78
N ILE A 61 11.21 -16.91 -5.04
CA ILE A 61 10.24 -16.06 -5.70
C ILE A 61 10.77 -15.72 -7.10
N ASP A 62 9.99 -16.01 -8.11
CA ASP A 62 10.34 -15.72 -9.51
C ASP A 62 9.18 -15.04 -10.23
N ASN A 63 9.28 -13.70 -10.37
CA ASN A 63 8.35 -12.86 -11.10
C ASN A 63 8.90 -12.49 -12.49
N SER A 64 9.96 -13.15 -12.96
CA SER A 64 10.67 -12.77 -14.19
C SER A 64 9.81 -12.90 -15.46
N ALA A 65 8.81 -13.76 -15.45
CA ALA A 65 7.88 -13.91 -16.58
C ALA A 65 6.87 -12.76 -16.69
N LEU A 66 6.73 -11.95 -15.64
CA LEU A 66 5.83 -10.80 -15.61
C LEU A 66 6.53 -9.53 -16.14
N PRO A 67 5.79 -8.63 -16.80
CA PRO A 67 6.28 -7.28 -17.05
C PRO A 67 6.73 -6.60 -15.75
N SER A 68 7.72 -5.72 -15.81
CA SER A 68 8.30 -5.12 -14.59
C SER A 68 7.27 -4.39 -13.74
N TYR A 69 6.33 -3.69 -14.34
CA TYR A 69 5.27 -2.96 -13.63
C TYR A 69 4.23 -3.86 -12.95
N MET A 70 4.23 -5.18 -13.24
CA MET A 70 3.33 -6.17 -12.64
C MET A 70 4.01 -7.05 -11.59
N ARG A 71 5.25 -6.77 -11.22
CA ARG A 71 6.02 -7.60 -10.28
C ARG A 71 5.72 -7.35 -8.81
N ASN A 72 4.85 -6.40 -8.51
CA ASN A 72 4.32 -6.18 -7.16
C ASN A 72 2.94 -6.83 -6.98
N PRO A 73 2.65 -7.34 -5.78
CA PRO A 73 3.53 -7.52 -4.62
C PRO A 73 4.68 -8.51 -4.89
N ILE A 74 5.76 -8.42 -4.11
CA ILE A 74 6.94 -9.29 -4.27
C ILE A 74 6.54 -10.77 -4.21
N GLY A 75 5.79 -11.15 -3.18
CA GLY A 75 5.30 -12.52 -2.97
C GLY A 75 3.91 -12.78 -3.55
N GLN A 76 3.52 -12.17 -4.66
CA GLN A 76 2.15 -12.27 -5.18
C GLN A 76 1.70 -13.69 -5.53
N ASN A 77 2.64 -14.55 -5.89
CA ASN A 77 2.36 -15.96 -6.24
C ASN A 77 2.75 -16.93 -5.12
N GLU A 78 3.18 -16.43 -3.97
CA GLU A 78 3.61 -17.24 -2.84
C GLU A 78 2.42 -17.55 -1.95
N GLY A 79 2.12 -18.85 -1.75
CA GLY A 79 1.12 -19.26 -0.78
C GLY A 79 -0.20 -18.52 -0.90
N ILE A 80 -0.92 -18.75 -1.99
CA ILE A 80 -2.28 -18.22 -2.18
C ILE A 80 -3.26 -19.25 -1.59
N ASP A 81 -4.27 -18.75 -0.84
CA ASP A 81 -5.34 -19.60 -0.36
C ASP A 81 -6.06 -20.28 -1.52
N THR A 82 -6.20 -21.58 -1.40
CA THR A 82 -7.16 -22.30 -2.23
C THR A 82 -8.46 -22.50 -1.45
N PRO A 83 -9.61 -22.71 -2.13
CA PRO A 83 -10.88 -22.90 -1.44
C PRO A 83 -10.89 -24.01 -0.40
N ASN A 84 -9.98 -24.99 -0.51
CA ASN A 84 -9.93 -26.17 0.33
C ASN A 84 -8.70 -26.24 1.25
N ASP A 85 -7.75 -25.32 1.14
CA ASP A 85 -6.53 -25.34 1.95
C ASP A 85 -5.99 -23.92 2.17
N LEU A 86 -6.24 -23.38 3.35
CA LEU A 86 -5.75 -22.08 3.79
C LEU A 86 -4.35 -22.15 4.41
N SER A 87 -3.83 -23.36 4.64
CA SER A 87 -2.56 -23.55 5.35
C SER A 87 -1.32 -23.18 4.52
N GLN A 88 -1.48 -23.08 3.22
CA GLN A 88 -0.39 -22.74 2.29
C GLN A 88 -0.25 -21.24 2.05
N ASN A 89 -1.15 -20.43 2.59
CA ASN A 89 -1.11 -18.99 2.36
C ASN A 89 0.06 -18.31 3.09
N TYR A 90 0.56 -17.26 2.48
CA TYR A 90 1.51 -16.35 3.13
C TYR A 90 1.24 -14.91 2.72
N TYR A 91 0.94 -14.09 3.72
CA TYR A 91 0.74 -12.64 3.55
C TYR A 91 1.78 -11.90 4.39
N SER A 92 2.34 -10.85 3.84
CA SER A 92 3.43 -10.09 4.45
C SER A 92 3.06 -8.61 4.56
N ALA A 93 3.57 -7.95 5.58
CA ALA A 93 3.20 -6.58 5.87
C ALA A 93 4.39 -5.78 6.40
N ASP A 94 4.22 -4.45 6.45
CA ASP A 94 5.11 -3.56 7.17
C ASP A 94 6.56 -3.68 6.67
N ALA A 95 6.76 -3.40 5.40
CA ALA A 95 8.04 -3.52 4.73
C ALA A 95 9.08 -2.59 5.35
N SER A 96 10.25 -3.13 5.69
CA SER A 96 11.38 -2.40 6.21
C SER A 96 12.66 -2.86 5.51
N ALA A 97 13.30 -1.97 4.77
CA ALA A 97 14.40 -2.35 3.90
C ALA A 97 15.76 -2.10 4.55
N LEU A 98 16.73 -2.94 4.18
CA LEU A 98 18.14 -2.84 4.56
C LEU A 98 19.01 -3.17 3.34
N SER A 99 19.98 -2.32 3.06
CA SER A 99 21.05 -2.61 2.12
C SER A 99 22.29 -3.03 2.90
N TYR A 100 22.76 -4.25 2.67
CA TYR A 100 23.94 -4.78 3.38
C TYR A 100 24.69 -5.77 2.51
N ASP A 101 26.01 -5.58 2.43
CA ASP A 101 26.94 -6.48 1.73
C ASP A 101 26.49 -6.84 0.28
N GLY A 102 26.08 -5.84 -0.47
CA GLY A 102 25.63 -5.98 -1.86
C GLY A 102 24.25 -6.63 -2.03
N LYS A 103 23.53 -6.82 -0.95
CA LYS A 103 22.19 -7.43 -0.95
C LYS A 103 21.14 -6.44 -0.43
N LEU A 104 19.93 -6.60 -0.94
CA LEU A 104 18.75 -5.87 -0.50
C LEU A 104 17.85 -6.82 0.30
N PHE A 105 17.58 -6.41 1.53
CA PHE A 105 16.68 -7.11 2.45
C PHE A 105 15.40 -6.29 2.58
N VAL A 106 14.25 -6.94 2.44
CA VAL A 106 12.96 -6.36 2.79
C VAL A 106 12.37 -7.20 3.93
N PHE A 107 12.53 -6.71 5.15
CA PHE A 107 11.98 -7.34 6.34
C PHE A 107 10.49 -7.09 6.42
N THR A 108 9.73 -8.09 6.86
CA THR A 108 8.27 -8.02 6.91
C THR A 108 7.72 -8.63 8.18
N GLY A 109 6.52 -8.17 8.58
CA GLY A 109 5.63 -8.95 9.42
C GLY A 109 4.94 -10.05 8.62
N HIS A 110 4.25 -10.93 9.32
CA HIS A 110 3.51 -12.06 8.76
C HIS A 110 2.05 -11.97 9.18
N ASP A 111 1.17 -11.71 8.23
CA ASP A 111 -0.28 -11.67 8.46
C ASP A 111 -0.84 -13.09 8.41
N GLU A 112 -1.37 -13.56 9.52
CA GLU A 112 -1.96 -14.91 9.67
C GLU A 112 -3.48 -14.86 9.83
N ALA A 113 -4.11 -13.70 9.67
CA ALA A 113 -5.56 -13.57 9.76
C ALA A 113 -6.25 -14.47 8.71
N SER A 114 -7.36 -15.09 9.09
CA SER A 114 -8.23 -15.77 8.13
C SER A 114 -8.93 -14.74 7.21
N PRO A 115 -9.47 -15.16 6.06
CA PRO A 115 -10.07 -14.23 5.10
C PRO A 115 -11.18 -13.34 5.66
N ASP A 116 -11.88 -13.81 6.70
CA ASP A 116 -13.01 -13.15 7.34
C ASP A 116 -12.67 -12.55 8.72
N TYR A 117 -11.40 -12.60 9.14
CA TYR A 117 -10.98 -12.05 10.43
C TYR A 117 -10.67 -10.56 10.30
N GLY A 118 -11.35 -9.76 11.10
CA GLY A 118 -11.30 -8.28 11.04
C GLY A 118 -10.28 -7.63 11.95
N SER A 119 -9.14 -8.28 12.23
CA SER A 119 -8.06 -7.73 13.05
C SER A 119 -6.71 -8.31 12.67
N PHE A 120 -5.64 -7.71 13.20
CA PHE A 120 -4.29 -8.21 12.99
C PHE A 120 -4.04 -9.51 13.77
N ASN A 121 -3.42 -10.47 13.11
CA ASN A 121 -2.93 -11.70 13.72
C ASN A 121 -1.50 -11.92 13.23
N MET A 122 -0.53 -11.51 14.05
CA MET A 122 0.89 -11.45 13.67
C MET A 122 1.74 -11.97 14.82
N LYS A 123 2.56 -13.01 14.56
CA LYS A 123 3.36 -13.69 15.59
C LYS A 123 4.83 -13.86 15.25
N ASP A 124 5.21 -13.67 14.01
CA ASP A 124 6.57 -13.86 13.52
C ASP A 124 6.93 -12.87 12.41
N TRP A 125 8.19 -12.85 12.03
CA TRP A 125 8.74 -12.00 10.99
C TRP A 125 9.51 -12.83 9.96
N GLY A 126 9.60 -12.28 8.76
CA GLY A 126 10.35 -12.85 7.66
C GLY A 126 11.12 -11.78 6.90
N VAL A 127 11.83 -12.21 5.86
CA VAL A 127 12.60 -11.30 5.00
C VAL A 127 12.70 -11.81 3.57
N TYR A 128 12.46 -10.91 2.61
CA TYR A 128 12.77 -11.13 1.20
C TYR A 128 14.18 -10.59 0.92
N VAL A 129 15.01 -11.38 0.26
CA VAL A 129 16.40 -11.02 -0.04
C VAL A 129 16.65 -11.14 -1.53
N THR A 130 17.33 -10.15 -2.09
CA THR A 130 17.80 -10.16 -3.47
C THR A 130 19.13 -9.43 -3.60
N ASP A 131 19.74 -9.48 -4.78
CA ASP A 131 20.83 -8.63 -5.20
C ASP A 131 20.36 -7.71 -6.36
N GLU A 132 21.27 -6.93 -6.93
CA GLU A 132 20.94 -6.02 -8.02
C GLU A 132 20.38 -6.75 -9.25
N ASP A 133 20.99 -7.87 -9.63
CA ASP A 133 20.54 -8.69 -10.74
C ASP A 133 19.16 -9.33 -10.47
N GLY A 134 19.00 -9.87 -9.26
CA GLY A 134 17.71 -10.45 -8.85
C GLY A 134 16.60 -9.42 -8.83
N LEU A 135 16.85 -8.22 -8.30
CA LEU A 135 15.88 -7.14 -8.29
C LEU A 135 15.45 -6.75 -9.72
N ASN A 136 16.39 -6.60 -10.63
CA ASN A 136 16.12 -6.28 -12.04
C ASN A 136 15.32 -7.36 -12.77
N GLN A 137 15.42 -8.60 -12.33
CA GLN A 137 14.70 -9.75 -12.89
C GLN A 137 13.40 -10.09 -12.17
N GLY A 138 13.13 -9.47 -11.02
CA GLY A 138 11.97 -9.82 -10.17
C GLY A 138 12.14 -11.13 -9.43
N LYS A 139 13.38 -11.50 -9.07
CA LYS A 139 13.74 -12.75 -8.37
C LYS A 139 14.19 -12.45 -6.96
N TRP A 140 13.63 -13.18 -5.99
CA TRP A 140 13.88 -13.03 -4.56
C TRP A 140 13.99 -14.40 -3.88
N THR A 141 14.71 -14.43 -2.77
CA THR A 141 14.64 -15.54 -1.83
C THR A 141 13.89 -15.08 -0.59
N HIS A 142 12.85 -15.80 -0.21
CA HIS A 142 12.07 -15.50 0.98
C HIS A 142 12.47 -16.43 2.13
N TYR A 143 13.03 -15.85 3.18
CA TYR A 143 13.34 -16.54 4.43
C TYR A 143 12.21 -16.26 5.42
N LYS A 144 11.42 -17.29 5.72
CA LYS A 144 10.25 -17.22 6.60
C LYS A 144 10.62 -17.55 8.03
N THR A 145 9.95 -16.91 8.99
CA THR A 145 10.12 -17.21 10.41
C THR A 145 11.55 -17.01 10.91
N ILE A 146 12.14 -15.87 10.55
CA ILE A 146 13.49 -15.53 11.02
C ILE A 146 13.51 -15.17 12.50
N ALA A 147 12.37 -14.71 13.04
CA ALA A 147 12.16 -14.41 14.46
C ALA A 147 10.68 -14.55 14.82
N LYS A 148 10.41 -14.89 16.07
CA LYS A 148 9.05 -14.99 16.64
C LYS A 148 8.90 -14.04 17.82
N ALA A 149 7.68 -13.53 18.06
CA ALA A 149 7.42 -12.62 19.18
C ALA A 149 7.77 -13.21 20.55
N ASP A 150 7.69 -14.54 20.70
CA ASP A 150 8.01 -15.26 21.93
C ASP A 150 9.53 -15.39 22.22
N LEU A 151 10.38 -14.86 21.34
CA LEU A 151 11.81 -14.76 21.62
C LEU A 151 12.09 -13.93 22.89
N PHE A 152 11.21 -12.99 23.20
CA PHE A 152 11.26 -12.19 24.42
C PHE A 152 10.48 -12.89 25.53
N SER A 153 11.16 -13.26 26.63
CA SER A 153 10.52 -13.94 27.76
C SER A 153 9.45 -13.09 28.47
N TRP A 154 9.56 -11.77 28.38
CA TRP A 154 8.62 -10.79 28.91
C TRP A 154 7.40 -10.55 28.01
N ALA A 155 7.42 -11.01 26.76
CA ALA A 155 6.33 -10.82 25.80
C ALA A 155 5.32 -11.97 25.82
N THR A 156 4.10 -11.67 25.38
CA THR A 156 3.00 -12.65 25.33
C THR A 156 3.12 -13.65 24.17
N GLY A 157 3.99 -13.37 23.19
CA GLY A 157 4.09 -14.14 21.94
C GLY A 157 3.19 -13.64 20.83
N ASP A 158 2.51 -12.49 21.02
CA ASP A 158 1.61 -11.86 20.07
C ASP A 158 2.01 -10.40 19.79
N GLY A 159 1.40 -9.78 18.78
CA GLY A 159 1.68 -8.39 18.43
C GLY A 159 3.00 -8.19 17.68
N ALA A 160 3.45 -9.16 16.90
CA ALA A 160 4.65 -9.07 16.08
C ALA A 160 4.42 -8.11 14.89
N TYR A 161 4.32 -6.81 15.21
CA TYR A 161 4.00 -5.75 14.27
C TYR A 161 5.27 -5.24 13.55
N ALA A 162 5.17 -4.07 12.97
CA ALA A 162 6.19 -3.48 12.14
C ALA A 162 7.54 -3.29 12.85
N GLY A 163 8.57 -3.99 12.40
CA GLY A 163 9.92 -3.91 12.94
C GLY A 163 10.95 -3.41 11.92
N GLN A 164 12.17 -3.21 12.40
CA GLN A 164 13.29 -2.83 11.55
C GLN A 164 14.58 -3.50 12.01
N VAL A 165 15.33 -4.03 11.05
CA VAL A 165 16.71 -4.51 11.26
C VAL A 165 17.69 -3.43 10.84
N VAL A 166 18.67 -3.16 11.69
CA VAL A 166 19.81 -2.30 11.37
C VAL A 166 21.12 -3.06 11.57
N ALA A 167 22.13 -2.72 10.81
CA ALA A 167 23.46 -3.27 10.94
C ALA A 167 24.35 -2.32 11.76
N ASP A 168 25.12 -2.88 12.69
CA ASP A 168 26.20 -2.19 13.40
C ASP A 168 27.54 -2.69 12.88
N ASP A 169 28.28 -1.82 12.21
CA ASP A 169 29.60 -2.15 11.64
C ASP A 169 30.72 -2.21 12.69
N ASN A 170 30.39 -2.02 13.96
CA ASN A 170 31.30 -2.03 15.09
C ASN A 170 32.51 -1.06 14.94
N GLY A 171 32.33 0.00 14.13
CA GLY A 171 33.40 0.98 13.82
C GLY A 171 34.44 0.48 12.83
N THR A 172 34.19 -0.63 12.15
CA THR A 172 35.10 -1.26 11.17
C THR A 172 34.34 -1.47 9.83
N PRO A 173 34.06 -0.41 9.06
CA PRO A 173 33.18 -0.48 7.91
C PRO A 173 33.66 -1.41 6.78
N SER A 174 34.98 -1.73 6.74
CA SER A 174 35.53 -2.65 5.75
C SER A 174 35.68 -4.10 6.22
N ASP A 175 35.33 -4.41 7.46
CA ASP A 175 35.39 -5.76 8.05
C ASP A 175 34.01 -6.17 8.55
N THR A 176 33.29 -7.01 7.78
CA THR A 176 31.95 -7.48 8.12
C THR A 176 31.95 -8.61 9.15
N SER A 177 33.10 -9.16 9.51
CA SER A 177 33.22 -10.31 10.42
C SER A 177 32.83 -9.98 11.87
N ASP A 178 32.94 -8.72 12.26
CA ASP A 178 32.58 -8.24 13.59
C ASP A 178 31.24 -7.50 13.65
N ASP A 179 30.49 -7.48 12.56
CA ASP A 179 29.20 -6.83 12.47
C ASP A 179 28.16 -7.53 13.33
N TRP A 180 27.29 -6.71 13.88
CA TRP A 180 26.09 -7.14 14.58
C TRP A 180 24.84 -6.59 13.89
N PHE A 181 23.72 -7.30 14.08
CA PHE A 181 22.40 -6.87 13.62
C PHE A 181 21.50 -6.69 14.83
N TYR A 182 20.70 -5.63 14.82
CA TYR A 182 19.71 -5.32 15.85
C TYR A 182 18.32 -5.25 15.22
N TYR A 183 17.39 -5.91 15.86
CA TYR A 183 15.99 -5.95 15.41
C TYR A 183 15.13 -5.22 16.45
N TYR A 184 14.62 -4.05 16.07
CA TYR A 184 13.67 -3.29 16.89
C TYR A 184 12.27 -3.70 16.46
N VAL A 185 11.47 -4.20 17.41
CA VAL A 185 10.14 -4.77 17.11
C VAL A 185 9.14 -4.39 18.18
N PRO A 186 7.88 -4.07 17.81
CA PRO A 186 6.79 -3.99 18.78
C PRO A 186 6.27 -5.39 19.08
N VAL A 187 6.02 -5.65 20.34
CA VAL A 187 5.36 -6.86 20.84
C VAL A 187 4.51 -6.51 22.06
N LYS A 188 3.62 -7.41 22.45
CA LYS A 188 2.79 -7.22 23.64
C LYS A 188 3.55 -7.65 24.89
N ASP A 189 3.71 -6.71 25.82
CA ASP A 189 4.34 -6.90 27.13
C ASP A 189 3.37 -7.58 28.10
N LYS A 190 3.77 -8.71 28.70
CA LYS A 190 2.95 -9.46 29.65
C LYS A 190 2.52 -8.63 30.86
N ALA A 191 3.45 -7.86 31.43
CA ALA A 191 3.18 -7.08 32.63
C ALA A 191 2.17 -5.96 32.37
N SER A 192 2.29 -5.28 31.23
CA SER A 192 1.34 -4.23 30.83
C SER A 192 -0.05 -4.79 30.54
N GLU A 193 -0.13 -5.93 29.85
CA GLU A 193 -1.41 -6.59 29.57
C GLU A 193 -2.10 -7.06 30.87
N ALA A 194 -1.36 -7.65 31.77
CA ALA A 194 -1.87 -8.08 33.08
C ALA A 194 -2.36 -6.90 33.94
N ALA A 195 -1.77 -5.72 33.77
CA ALA A 195 -2.19 -4.49 34.45
C ALA A 195 -3.36 -3.77 33.77
N GLY A 196 -3.90 -4.31 32.66
CA GLY A 196 -5.00 -3.69 31.92
C GLY A 196 -4.59 -2.43 31.14
N GLN A 197 -3.30 -2.24 30.90
CA GLN A 197 -2.73 -1.14 30.11
C GLN A 197 -2.57 -1.54 28.66
N ASP A 198 -2.35 -0.55 27.78
CA ASP A 198 -1.94 -0.84 26.41
C ASP A 198 -0.67 -1.71 26.46
N PRO A 199 -0.70 -2.92 25.87
CA PRO A 199 0.38 -3.88 26.05
C PRO A 199 1.59 -3.62 25.17
N PHE A 200 1.50 -2.77 24.15
CA PHE A 200 2.59 -2.63 23.19
C PHE A 200 3.84 -2.02 23.82
N ALA A 201 4.96 -2.64 23.50
CA ALA A 201 6.29 -2.22 23.88
C ALA A 201 7.26 -2.51 22.73
N ILE A 202 8.32 -1.74 22.64
CA ILE A 202 9.41 -2.00 21.69
C ILE A 202 10.45 -2.86 22.39
N GLY A 203 10.75 -4.02 21.80
CA GLY A 203 11.88 -4.87 22.15
C GLY A 203 13.04 -4.68 21.18
N VAL A 204 14.23 -5.07 21.61
CA VAL A 204 15.41 -5.12 20.76
C VAL A 204 16.07 -6.49 20.86
N ALA A 205 16.23 -7.15 19.72
CA ALA A 205 16.94 -8.40 19.59
C ALA A 205 18.26 -8.18 18.84
N LYS A 206 19.22 -9.07 19.00
CA LYS A 206 20.49 -9.03 18.32
C LYS A 206 20.88 -10.37 17.71
N SER A 207 21.65 -10.33 16.65
CA SER A 207 22.18 -11.51 15.97
C SER A 207 23.48 -11.18 15.23
N LYS A 208 24.29 -12.20 14.97
CA LYS A 208 25.45 -12.09 14.07
C LYS A 208 25.05 -12.25 12.59
N SER A 209 23.80 -12.56 12.31
CA SER A 209 23.26 -12.73 10.96
C SER A 209 21.92 -11.98 10.82
N PRO A 210 21.63 -11.37 9.68
CA PRO A 210 20.34 -10.75 9.44
C PRO A 210 19.18 -11.76 9.39
N LEU A 211 19.48 -13.04 9.30
CA LEU A 211 18.49 -14.13 9.32
C LEU A 211 18.32 -14.75 10.70
N GLY A 212 19.03 -14.25 11.71
CA GLY A 212 19.04 -14.86 13.03
C GLY A 212 20.04 -16.01 13.16
N PRO A 213 19.98 -16.82 14.24
CA PRO A 213 18.98 -16.77 15.30
C PRO A 213 19.11 -15.50 16.16
N TRP A 214 17.95 -14.95 16.50
CA TRP A 214 17.84 -13.70 17.26
C TRP A 214 17.76 -13.97 18.75
N LYS A 215 18.39 -13.11 19.55
CA LYS A 215 18.32 -13.14 21.00
C LYS A 215 17.86 -11.79 21.53
N ASP A 216 17.07 -11.80 22.59
CA ASP A 216 16.74 -10.60 23.35
C ASP A 216 18.02 -9.92 23.81
N ALA A 217 18.22 -8.67 23.42
CA ALA A 217 19.48 -7.97 23.68
C ALA A 217 19.59 -7.45 25.13
N ILE A 218 18.47 -7.17 25.81
CA ILE A 218 18.47 -6.50 27.11
C ILE A 218 17.61 -7.19 28.17
N GLY A 219 16.82 -8.21 27.82
CA GLY A 219 16.00 -9.00 28.75
C GLY A 219 14.77 -8.27 29.27
N LYS A 220 14.42 -7.12 28.72
CA LYS A 220 13.26 -6.29 29.09
C LYS A 220 12.84 -5.43 27.89
N PRO A 221 11.63 -4.81 27.93
CA PRO A 221 11.27 -3.81 26.92
C PRO A 221 12.28 -2.66 26.89
N LEU A 222 12.59 -2.18 25.68
CA LEU A 222 13.36 -0.95 25.49
C LEU A 222 12.52 0.27 25.88
N LEU A 223 11.26 0.31 25.42
CA LEU A 223 10.26 1.33 25.73
C LEU A 223 8.89 0.67 25.84
N THR A 224 8.09 1.15 26.80
CA THR A 224 6.71 0.70 27.02
C THR A 224 5.74 1.85 26.78
N THR A 225 4.47 1.54 26.50
CA THR A 225 3.41 2.55 26.37
C THR A 225 3.22 3.33 27.67
N SER A 226 3.43 2.71 28.83
CA SER A 226 3.41 3.40 30.14
C SER A 226 4.46 4.53 30.21
N GLN A 227 5.64 4.34 29.62
CA GLN A 227 6.70 5.34 29.58
C GLN A 227 6.44 6.42 28.53
N THR A 228 5.90 6.07 27.37
CA THR A 228 5.75 6.96 26.22
C THR A 228 4.42 7.69 26.19
N GLN A 229 3.38 7.13 26.82
CA GLN A 229 2.00 7.61 26.83
C GLN A 229 1.30 7.59 25.46
N ILE A 230 1.85 6.86 24.49
CA ILE A 230 1.22 6.55 23.20
C ILE A 230 1.36 5.05 22.94
N GLU A 231 0.56 4.50 22.03
CA GLU A 231 0.77 3.14 21.58
C GLU A 231 2.16 3.00 20.97
N THR A 232 3.01 2.17 21.59
CA THR A 232 4.45 2.14 21.32
C THR A 232 4.74 1.09 20.26
N ILE A 233 4.56 1.50 19.00
CA ILE A 233 4.75 0.67 17.80
C ILE A 233 5.51 1.43 16.72
N ASP A 234 5.84 0.73 15.65
CA ASP A 234 6.46 1.25 14.43
C ASP A 234 7.84 1.89 14.67
N PRO A 235 8.79 1.17 15.29
CA PRO A 235 10.12 1.71 15.51
C PRO A 235 10.86 1.91 14.17
N ALA A 236 11.55 3.05 14.06
CA ALA A 236 12.45 3.38 12.96
C ALA A 236 13.76 3.93 13.53
N PHE A 237 14.83 3.19 13.37
CA PHE A 237 16.15 3.52 13.89
C PHE A 237 17.01 4.17 12.80
N PHE A 238 17.70 5.23 13.17
CA PHE A 238 18.55 5.99 12.27
C PHE A 238 19.83 6.43 13.00
N VAL A 239 20.98 6.27 12.37
CA VAL A 239 22.27 6.78 12.88
C VAL A 239 22.73 7.95 12.02
N ASP A 240 22.91 9.11 12.64
CA ASP A 240 23.37 10.31 11.96
C ASP A 240 24.90 10.28 11.73
N GLU A 241 25.38 11.15 10.86
CA GLU A 241 26.80 11.25 10.52
C GLU A 241 27.70 11.58 11.72
N ASP A 242 27.16 12.25 12.74
CA ASP A 242 27.86 12.53 14.00
C ASP A 242 27.92 11.33 14.95
N GLY A 243 27.39 10.16 14.54
CA GLY A 243 27.35 8.94 15.33
C GLY A 243 26.19 8.86 16.32
N THR A 244 25.28 9.82 16.35
CA THR A 244 24.10 9.77 17.24
C THR A 244 23.02 8.89 16.63
N GLY A 245 22.53 7.90 17.39
CA GLY A 245 21.37 7.09 17.05
C GLY A 245 20.08 7.74 17.50
N TYR A 246 19.06 7.62 16.68
CA TYR A 246 17.70 8.10 16.93
C TYR A 246 16.72 6.96 16.71
N LEU A 247 15.78 6.79 17.62
CA LEU A 247 14.66 5.88 17.47
C LEU A 247 13.36 6.70 17.38
N HIS A 248 12.75 6.70 16.19
CA HIS A 248 11.44 7.28 15.95
C HIS A 248 10.38 6.20 16.07
N PHE A 249 9.18 6.54 16.55
CA PHE A 249 8.07 5.60 16.68
C PHE A 249 6.76 6.35 16.89
N GLY A 250 5.65 5.64 16.86
CA GLY A 250 4.35 6.19 17.21
C GLY A 250 3.28 5.97 16.17
N THR A 251 2.05 6.30 16.55
CA THR A 251 0.84 6.11 15.74
C THR A 251 -0.25 7.09 16.20
N PHE A 252 -1.41 7.03 15.54
CA PHE A 252 -2.57 7.89 15.83
C PHE A 252 -2.23 9.38 15.83
N GLY A 253 -1.40 9.79 14.88
CA GLY A 253 -1.05 11.19 14.67
C GLY A 253 0.09 11.72 15.53
N THR A 254 0.65 10.93 16.44
CA THR A 254 1.78 11.32 17.30
C THR A 254 3.03 10.56 16.95
N GLN A 255 4.08 11.26 16.54
CA GLN A 255 5.42 10.73 16.35
C GLN A 255 6.34 11.22 17.47
N LEU A 256 6.93 10.27 18.18
CA LEU A 256 7.97 10.52 19.17
C LEU A 256 9.33 10.08 18.64
N ALA A 257 10.36 10.63 19.23
CA ALA A 257 11.74 10.18 19.02
C ALA A 257 12.51 10.20 20.33
N ILE A 258 13.50 9.33 20.42
CA ILE A 258 14.47 9.31 21.50
C ILE A 258 15.87 9.14 20.93
N LYS A 259 16.83 9.87 21.49
CA LYS A 259 18.25 9.65 21.20
C LYS A 259 18.75 8.43 21.95
N MET A 260 19.64 7.69 21.32
CA MET A 260 20.38 6.64 22.00
C MET A 260 21.56 7.22 22.76
N LYS A 261 21.99 6.55 23.84
CA LYS A 261 23.24 6.90 24.50
C LYS A 261 24.42 6.74 23.55
N LYS A 262 25.43 7.53 23.77
CA LYS A 262 26.65 7.58 22.97
C LYS A 262 27.85 7.20 23.83
N ASP A 263 28.75 6.38 23.32
CA ASP A 263 30.00 6.11 23.99
C ASP A 263 30.90 7.37 23.95
N ALA A 264 31.31 7.83 25.12
CA ALA A 264 32.07 9.06 25.25
C ALA A 264 33.49 8.98 24.64
N THR A 265 34.04 7.77 24.51
CA THR A 265 35.38 7.53 23.99
C THR A 265 35.38 7.38 22.48
N THR A 266 34.43 6.56 21.93
CA THR A 266 34.37 6.24 20.52
C THR A 266 33.45 7.18 19.73
N GLY A 267 32.54 7.88 20.39
CA GLY A 267 31.51 8.70 19.76
C GLY A 267 30.40 7.88 19.05
N ARG A 268 30.41 6.54 19.22
CA ARG A 268 29.47 5.65 18.57
C ARG A 268 28.19 5.52 19.39
N THR A 269 27.05 5.37 18.71
CA THR A 269 25.76 5.15 19.35
C THR A 269 25.70 3.80 20.05
N SER A 270 24.96 3.72 21.17
CA SER A 270 24.43 2.47 21.66
C SER A 270 23.23 2.03 20.82
N TYR A 271 23.08 0.74 20.63
CA TYR A 271 21.91 0.12 19.99
C TYR A 271 20.90 -0.41 20.98
N THR A 272 21.19 -0.36 22.29
CA THR A 272 20.42 -0.98 23.35
C THR A 272 20.07 -0.06 24.52
N GLU A 273 20.63 1.14 24.55
CA GLU A 273 20.41 2.09 25.66
C GLU A 273 19.93 3.43 25.13
N THR A 274 18.76 3.85 25.58
CA THR A 274 18.17 5.15 25.27
C THR A 274 18.67 6.24 26.21
N GLU A 275 18.66 7.48 25.72
CA GLU A 275 18.93 8.67 26.56
C GLU A 275 17.85 8.83 27.62
N THR A 276 18.29 9.16 28.84
CA THR A 276 17.40 9.44 29.96
C THR A 276 17.50 10.89 30.40
N LYS A 277 16.46 11.36 31.11
CA LYS A 277 16.49 12.64 31.82
C LYS A 277 17.53 12.60 32.97
N ALA A 278 17.69 13.73 33.66
CA ALA A 278 18.66 13.87 34.75
C ALA A 278 18.47 12.86 35.90
N ASP A 279 17.27 12.29 36.06
CA ASP A 279 16.98 11.26 37.07
C ASP A 279 17.63 9.89 36.74
N GLY A 280 18.19 9.73 35.54
CA GLY A 280 18.87 8.51 35.11
C GLY A 280 17.95 7.36 34.75
N THR A 281 16.63 7.53 34.80
CA THR A 281 15.65 6.45 34.59
C THR A 281 14.54 6.81 33.58
N THR A 282 14.07 8.04 33.59
CA THR A 282 12.96 8.48 32.70
C THR A 282 13.48 8.68 31.27
N PRO A 283 12.88 8.02 30.26
CA PRO A 283 13.26 8.24 28.88
C PRO A 283 13.11 9.71 28.46
N ASN A 284 14.11 10.26 27.80
CA ASN A 284 14.09 11.63 27.31
C ASN A 284 13.45 11.71 25.92
N LEU A 285 12.12 11.78 25.88
CA LEU A 285 11.32 11.75 24.67
C LEU A 285 11.21 13.12 24.01
N HIS A 286 11.20 13.14 22.69
CA HIS A 286 10.97 14.31 21.86
C HIS A 286 9.73 14.11 21.00
N THR A 287 8.82 15.10 21.00
CA THR A 287 7.65 15.08 20.10
C THR A 287 8.01 15.75 18.80
N MET A 288 7.77 15.06 17.69
CA MET A 288 7.95 15.67 16.37
C MET A 288 6.87 16.71 16.10
N LYS A 289 7.25 17.83 15.48
CA LYS A 289 6.39 18.97 15.23
C LYS A 289 6.31 19.33 13.75
N ASP A 290 5.15 19.84 13.34
CA ASP A 290 4.97 20.49 12.04
C ASP A 290 5.66 21.85 12.04
N ALA A 291 6.47 22.13 11.02
CA ALA A 291 7.20 23.39 10.91
C ALA A 291 6.31 24.60 10.65
N ASP A 292 5.14 24.43 10.03
CA ASP A 292 4.28 25.53 9.62
C ASP A 292 3.37 26.03 10.74
N ASN A 293 2.92 25.15 11.64
CA ASN A 293 1.93 25.50 12.66
C ASN A 293 2.24 24.98 14.07
N ASN A 294 3.41 24.37 14.26
CA ASN A 294 3.86 23.78 15.52
C ASN A 294 2.91 22.70 16.08
N ALA A 295 2.05 22.12 15.26
CA ALA A 295 1.20 21.01 15.67
C ALA A 295 2.02 19.76 15.96
N ASN A 296 1.50 18.86 16.81
CA ASN A 296 2.12 17.58 17.10
C ASN A 296 2.06 16.68 15.86
N GLY A 297 3.20 16.07 15.54
CA GLY A 297 3.39 15.27 14.33
C GLY A 297 3.63 16.10 13.08
N PRO A 298 4.36 15.57 12.09
CA PRO A 298 4.44 16.16 10.76
C PRO A 298 3.05 16.25 10.13
N LYS A 299 2.86 17.19 9.22
CA LYS A 299 1.56 17.37 8.55
C LYS A 299 1.11 16.07 7.87
N GLY A 300 -0.12 15.66 8.15
CA GLY A 300 -0.72 14.44 7.60
C GLY A 300 -0.23 13.13 8.23
N PHE A 301 0.66 13.17 9.22
CA PHE A 301 1.19 11.99 9.89
C PHE A 301 0.08 11.20 10.61
N PHE A 302 0.05 9.90 10.35
CA PHE A 302 -0.72 8.96 11.15
C PHE A 302 0.18 7.97 11.88
N GLU A 303 1.07 7.27 11.17
CA GLU A 303 1.98 6.28 11.74
C GLU A 303 3.13 5.93 10.78
N ALA A 304 3.96 4.98 11.14
CA ALA A 304 4.96 4.36 10.28
C ALA A 304 6.05 5.32 9.79
N ALA A 305 6.62 6.08 10.72
CA ALA A 305 7.73 6.98 10.41
C ALA A 305 8.96 6.22 9.92
N TRP A 306 9.62 6.79 8.93
CA TRP A 306 10.93 6.37 8.45
C TRP A 306 11.79 7.59 8.22
N VAL A 307 12.91 7.70 8.92
CA VAL A 307 13.78 8.88 8.88
C VAL A 307 15.13 8.51 8.29
N PHE A 308 15.63 9.32 7.35
CA PHE A 308 16.96 9.19 6.77
C PHE A 308 17.50 10.56 6.39
N ARG A 309 18.80 10.61 6.07
CA ARG A 309 19.47 11.81 5.61
C ARG A 309 19.97 11.63 4.18
N LYS A 310 19.81 12.66 3.36
CA LYS A 310 20.41 12.75 2.04
C LYS A 310 21.01 14.16 1.86
N GLY A 311 22.31 14.25 1.66
CA GLY A 311 23.01 15.53 1.74
C GLY A 311 22.89 16.15 3.12
N ASP A 312 22.47 17.40 3.20
CA ASP A 312 22.27 18.14 4.46
C ASP A 312 20.81 18.11 4.94
N THR A 313 19.94 17.38 4.26
CA THR A 313 18.50 17.35 4.54
C THR A 313 18.09 16.02 5.16
N TYR A 314 17.27 16.10 6.22
CA TYR A 314 16.60 14.96 6.82
C TYR A 314 15.22 14.80 6.21
N TYR A 315 14.86 13.55 5.92
CA TYR A 315 13.60 13.14 5.33
C TYR A 315 12.85 12.27 6.32
N ASN A 316 11.59 12.57 6.53
CA ASN A 316 10.66 11.78 7.34
C ASN A 316 9.52 11.33 6.45
N VAL A 317 9.42 10.04 6.21
CA VAL A 317 8.44 9.41 5.31
C VAL A 317 7.47 8.62 6.17
N TYR A 318 6.17 8.72 5.92
CA TYR A 318 5.16 8.14 6.81
C TYR A 318 3.83 7.88 6.11
N ASP A 319 3.01 7.03 6.76
CA ASP A 319 1.60 6.86 6.42
C ASP A 319 0.79 8.09 6.86
N GLY A 320 -0.08 8.54 5.98
CA GLY A 320 -1.02 9.62 6.24
C GLY A 320 -2.42 9.33 5.75
N GLY A 321 -3.33 10.27 5.99
CA GLY A 321 -4.67 10.23 5.43
C GLY A 321 -5.73 9.51 6.24
N LYS A 322 -5.41 8.93 7.40
CA LYS A 322 -6.38 8.23 8.26
C LYS A 322 -7.14 9.19 9.19
N PRO A 323 -8.25 8.78 9.79
CA PRO A 323 -9.04 9.62 10.71
C PRO A 323 -8.19 10.16 11.86
N GLY A 324 -8.36 11.43 12.18
CA GLY A 324 -7.62 12.10 13.24
C GLY A 324 -6.20 12.53 12.86
N SER A 325 -5.74 12.26 11.65
CA SER A 325 -4.42 12.66 11.16
C SER A 325 -4.36 14.12 10.67
N GLY A 326 -5.44 14.86 10.74
CA GLY A 326 -5.52 16.28 10.38
C GLY A 326 -5.79 16.53 8.91
N THR A 327 -4.80 16.48 8.04
CA THR A 327 -4.97 16.80 6.61
C THR A 327 -4.80 15.55 5.75
N ALA A 328 -5.90 14.94 5.39
CA ALA A 328 -5.95 13.86 4.42
C ALA A 328 -5.90 14.45 3.01
N THR A 329 -4.72 14.77 2.49
CA THR A 329 -4.55 15.40 1.18
C THR A 329 -4.54 14.40 0.02
N CYS A 330 -4.46 13.11 0.32
CA CYS A 330 -4.24 12.05 -0.67
C CYS A 330 -5.29 10.94 -0.65
N VAL A 331 -6.30 11.04 0.21
CA VAL A 331 -7.33 10.01 0.39
C VAL A 331 -8.71 10.63 0.43
N GLU A 332 -9.70 9.87 -0.05
CA GLU A 332 -11.10 10.23 0.01
C GLU A 332 -11.84 9.49 1.13
N SER A 333 -11.23 8.45 1.66
CA SER A 333 -11.77 7.65 2.76
C SER A 333 -10.92 7.80 4.01
N ASN A 334 -11.56 7.86 5.15
CA ASN A 334 -10.89 7.84 6.46
C ASN A 334 -10.12 6.53 6.74
N TYR A 335 -10.26 5.53 5.89
CA TYR A 335 -9.68 4.20 6.06
C TYR A 335 -8.59 3.86 5.05
N GLN A 336 -8.17 4.82 4.26
CA GLN A 336 -7.04 4.63 3.36
C GLN A 336 -5.84 5.44 3.82
N ALA A 337 -4.66 4.89 3.61
CA ALA A 337 -3.40 5.60 3.78
C ALA A 337 -2.76 5.90 2.42
N CYS A 338 -1.94 6.94 2.39
CA CYS A 338 -0.95 7.20 1.36
C CYS A 338 0.40 7.37 2.02
N ILE A 339 1.48 7.38 1.25
CA ILE A 339 2.81 7.67 1.75
C ILE A 339 3.15 9.12 1.42
N GLN A 340 3.43 9.88 2.46
CA GLN A 340 3.78 11.30 2.42
C GLN A 340 5.16 11.50 3.05
N TYR A 341 5.74 12.68 2.84
CA TYR A 341 6.99 13.00 3.49
C TYR A 341 7.12 14.47 3.84
N SER A 342 7.93 14.71 4.83
CA SER A 342 8.36 16.02 5.30
C SER A 342 9.88 16.06 5.41
N THR A 343 10.45 17.24 5.40
CA THR A 343 11.90 17.47 5.51
C THR A 343 12.23 18.39 6.66
N SER A 344 13.49 18.32 7.13
CA SER A 344 13.99 19.16 8.20
C SER A 344 15.51 19.33 8.08
N ASP A 345 16.05 20.36 8.74
CA ASP A 345 17.47 20.55 8.96
C ASP A 345 17.99 19.78 10.18
N SER A 346 17.10 19.12 10.92
CA SER A 346 17.40 18.34 12.12
C SER A 346 16.66 17.00 12.11
N PRO A 347 17.29 15.91 12.63
CA PRO A 347 16.60 14.62 12.73
C PRO A 347 15.45 14.60 13.75
N LEU A 348 15.32 15.66 14.54
CA LEU A 348 14.21 15.85 15.50
C LEU A 348 13.18 16.90 15.04
N GLY A 349 13.27 17.34 13.80
CA GLY A 349 12.39 18.36 13.26
C GLY A 349 12.76 19.80 13.71
N PRO A 350 11.87 20.79 13.55
CA PRO A 350 10.50 20.66 13.02
C PRO A 350 10.46 20.23 11.55
N TRP A 351 9.35 19.63 11.15
CA TRP A 351 9.19 18.97 9.85
C TRP A 351 8.31 19.78 8.90
N LYS A 352 8.86 20.08 7.73
CA LYS A 352 8.15 20.81 6.67
C LYS A 352 7.58 19.84 5.65
N TYR A 353 6.27 19.88 5.46
CA TYR A 353 5.57 19.02 4.51
C TYR A 353 6.02 19.26 3.07
N GLN A 354 6.24 18.16 2.33
CA GLN A 354 6.68 18.20 0.93
C GLN A 354 5.67 17.60 -0.04
N GLY A 355 4.98 16.55 0.31
CA GLY A 355 3.99 15.95 -0.59
C GLY A 355 3.81 14.45 -0.44
N VAL A 356 3.18 13.86 -1.45
CA VAL A 356 2.86 12.44 -1.57
C VAL A 356 3.86 11.77 -2.51
N ILE A 357 4.40 10.62 -2.10
CA ILE A 357 5.27 9.80 -2.97
C ILE A 357 4.62 8.50 -3.42
N VAL A 358 3.68 7.95 -2.65
CA VAL A 358 2.88 6.81 -3.05
C VAL A 358 1.41 7.14 -2.80
N PRO A 359 0.58 7.15 -3.87
CA PRO A 359 -0.85 7.42 -3.71
C PRO A 359 -1.53 6.31 -2.91
N SER A 360 -2.75 6.58 -2.44
CA SER A 360 -3.52 5.59 -1.67
C SER A 360 -3.78 4.34 -2.49
N GLY A 361 -3.68 3.20 -1.81
CA GLY A 361 -3.87 1.87 -2.38
C GLY A 361 -5.07 1.15 -1.78
N SER A 362 -5.01 -0.16 -1.81
CA SER A 362 -6.10 -1.07 -1.42
C SER A 362 -6.10 -1.45 0.06
N ALA A 363 -5.24 -0.86 0.88
CA ALA A 363 -5.18 -1.14 2.32
C ALA A 363 -5.31 0.13 3.14
N THR A 364 -5.69 -0.01 4.40
CA THR A 364 -5.81 1.10 5.36
C THR A 364 -4.47 1.60 5.86
N THR A 365 -3.39 0.84 5.65
CA THR A 365 -2.01 1.19 5.96
C THR A 365 -1.12 0.94 4.74
N MET A 366 0.05 1.53 4.68
CA MET A 366 1.03 1.27 3.62
C MET A 366 2.44 1.01 4.12
N HIS A 367 2.84 1.56 5.25
CA HIS A 367 4.10 1.36 5.96
C HIS A 367 5.36 1.50 5.09
N PRO A 368 5.90 2.72 4.92
CA PRO A 368 7.01 2.98 4.02
C PRO A 368 8.39 2.67 4.61
N SER A 369 9.33 2.32 3.75
CA SER A 369 10.74 2.59 3.93
C SER A 369 11.32 3.15 2.63
N VAL A 370 12.36 3.97 2.73
CA VAL A 370 13.05 4.57 1.59
C VAL A 370 14.55 4.39 1.78
N LEU A 371 15.24 3.84 0.78
CA LEU A 371 16.67 3.61 0.87
C LEU A 371 17.33 3.65 -0.50
N GLN A 372 18.64 3.86 -0.48
CA GLN A 372 19.50 3.67 -1.64
C GLN A 372 20.00 2.22 -1.68
N PHE A 373 19.89 1.61 -2.86
CA PHE A 373 20.51 0.32 -3.15
C PHE A 373 21.20 0.39 -4.53
N GLY A 374 22.52 0.15 -4.53
CA GLY A 374 23.32 0.46 -5.71
C GLY A 374 23.31 1.97 -5.98
N ASP A 375 23.03 2.33 -7.23
CA ASP A 375 22.94 3.72 -7.68
C ASP A 375 21.51 4.27 -7.72
N LYS A 376 20.53 3.47 -7.32
CA LYS A 376 19.12 3.81 -7.33
C LYS A 376 18.53 3.89 -5.93
N TRP A 377 17.40 4.59 -5.84
CA TRP A 377 16.61 4.70 -4.62
C TRP A 377 15.28 3.98 -4.78
N TYR A 378 14.77 3.44 -3.68
CA TYR A 378 13.55 2.63 -3.66
C TYR A 378 12.65 3.02 -2.49
N VAL A 379 11.36 2.85 -2.69
CA VAL A 379 10.34 2.87 -1.62
C VAL A 379 9.74 1.47 -1.50
N THR A 380 9.65 0.97 -0.28
CA THR A 380 8.92 -0.24 0.05
C THR A 380 7.63 0.11 0.77
N TYR A 381 6.60 -0.68 0.57
CA TYR A 381 5.28 -0.48 1.18
C TYR A 381 4.48 -1.78 1.10
N HIS A 382 3.23 -1.79 1.58
CA HIS A 382 2.36 -2.94 1.37
C HIS A 382 0.99 -2.51 0.81
N THR A 383 0.30 -3.48 0.21
CA THR A 383 -1.09 -3.34 -0.27
C THR A 383 -1.89 -4.57 0.12
N GLY A 384 -3.21 -4.52 -0.10
CA GLY A 384 -4.10 -5.69 -0.02
C GLY A 384 -4.35 -6.36 -1.36
N ASP A 385 -3.52 -6.12 -2.38
CA ASP A 385 -3.77 -6.53 -3.77
C ASP A 385 -3.43 -7.99 -4.09
N LYS A 386 -2.72 -8.69 -3.20
CA LYS A 386 -2.50 -10.12 -3.38
C LYS A 386 -3.84 -10.85 -3.40
N GLU A 387 -3.98 -11.88 -4.24
CA GLU A 387 -5.19 -12.70 -4.26
C GLU A 387 -5.53 -13.21 -2.86
N GLY A 388 -6.78 -13.05 -2.43
CA GLY A 388 -7.22 -13.31 -1.06
C GLY A 388 -6.80 -12.24 -0.04
N GLY A 389 -6.22 -11.13 -0.50
CA GLY A 389 -5.78 -10.03 0.35
C GLY A 389 -6.92 -9.24 0.98
N THR A 390 -6.66 -8.72 2.17
CA THR A 390 -7.52 -7.81 2.92
C THR A 390 -6.64 -6.79 3.65
N ASP A 391 -7.23 -5.90 4.45
CA ASP A 391 -6.46 -5.01 5.32
C ASP A 391 -5.60 -5.73 6.37
N PHE A 392 -5.91 -7.00 6.64
CA PHE A 392 -5.20 -7.85 7.61
C PHE A 392 -4.48 -9.01 6.94
N ARG A 393 -4.44 -9.03 5.62
CA ARG A 393 -3.78 -10.01 4.75
C ARG A 393 -3.10 -9.25 3.63
N ARG A 394 -1.99 -8.61 3.98
CA ARG A 394 -1.29 -7.66 3.14
C ARG A 394 -0.17 -8.32 2.35
N ALA A 395 0.44 -7.61 1.45
CA ALA A 395 1.62 -8.08 0.73
C ALA A 395 2.55 -6.91 0.38
N VAL A 396 3.85 -7.10 0.63
CA VAL A 396 4.85 -6.05 0.46
C VAL A 396 5.24 -5.82 -0.98
N CYS A 397 5.52 -4.56 -1.29
CA CYS A 397 5.86 -4.05 -2.61
C CYS A 397 7.15 -3.22 -2.57
N ILE A 398 7.79 -3.06 -3.72
CA ILE A 398 8.93 -2.17 -3.91
C ILE A 398 8.84 -1.47 -5.26
N ASP A 399 9.11 -0.15 -5.28
CA ASP A 399 9.19 0.66 -6.49
C ASP A 399 10.36 1.63 -6.42
N GLU A 400 10.78 2.16 -7.56
CA GLU A 400 11.86 3.15 -7.63
C GLU A 400 11.40 4.53 -7.14
N VAL A 401 12.32 5.25 -6.52
CA VAL A 401 12.20 6.66 -6.18
C VAL A 401 13.15 7.46 -7.05
N ASP A 402 12.61 8.47 -7.72
CA ASP A 402 13.39 9.46 -8.45
C ASP A 402 13.58 10.72 -7.61
N TRP A 403 14.72 11.37 -7.80
CA TRP A 403 15.03 12.63 -7.14
C TRP A 403 15.09 13.76 -8.15
N THR A 404 14.39 14.85 -7.85
CA THR A 404 14.56 16.11 -8.58
C THR A 404 15.86 16.79 -8.15
N ALA A 405 16.33 17.76 -8.93
CA ALA A 405 17.56 18.49 -8.64
C ALA A 405 17.51 19.28 -7.32
N ASP A 406 16.30 19.68 -6.89
CA ASP A 406 16.05 20.41 -5.64
C ASP A 406 15.72 19.49 -4.45
N GLY A 407 15.91 18.16 -4.60
CA GLY A 407 15.77 17.20 -3.50
C GLY A 407 14.34 16.75 -3.21
N GLN A 408 13.43 16.85 -4.18
CA GLN A 408 12.09 16.30 -4.06
C GLN A 408 12.07 14.85 -4.51
N MET A 409 11.23 14.04 -3.84
CA MET A 409 11.01 12.63 -4.19
C MET A 409 9.76 12.47 -5.04
N THR A 410 9.86 11.60 -6.04
CA THR A 410 8.73 11.04 -6.78
C THR A 410 8.92 9.53 -6.88
N SER A 411 7.85 8.77 -7.03
CA SER A 411 7.96 7.33 -7.20
C SER A 411 7.21 6.85 -8.43
N THR A 412 7.57 5.65 -8.89
CA THR A 412 6.86 4.94 -9.97
C THR A 412 5.73 4.06 -9.43
N ALA A 413 5.40 4.18 -8.14
CA ALA A 413 4.44 3.32 -7.49
C ALA A 413 3.02 3.51 -8.02
N HIS A 414 2.42 2.41 -8.43
CA HIS A 414 1.01 2.27 -8.79
C HIS A 414 0.37 1.23 -7.87
N PRO A 415 -0.15 1.66 -6.70
CA PRO A 415 -0.57 0.71 -5.67
C PRO A 415 -1.94 0.09 -5.92
N THR A 416 -2.68 0.49 -6.95
CA THR A 416 -3.99 -0.07 -7.26
C THR A 416 -3.89 -1.19 -8.30
N LYS A 417 -4.56 -2.30 -8.02
CA LYS A 417 -4.59 -3.46 -8.91
C LYS A 417 -5.26 -3.14 -10.26
N ALA A 418 -6.31 -2.32 -10.24
CA ALA A 418 -7.06 -1.94 -11.43
C ALA A 418 -6.18 -1.30 -12.51
N GLU A 419 -5.25 -0.44 -12.12
CA GLU A 419 -4.33 0.22 -13.06
C GLU A 419 -3.33 -0.74 -13.71
N LYS A 420 -3.11 -1.90 -13.10
CA LYS A 420 -2.07 -2.86 -13.51
C LYS A 420 -2.62 -4.07 -14.24
N THR A 421 -3.79 -4.56 -13.86
CA THR A 421 -4.27 -5.90 -14.23
C THR A 421 -5.65 -5.93 -14.85
N GLN A 422 -6.44 -4.86 -14.78
CA GLN A 422 -7.76 -4.84 -15.39
C GLN A 422 -7.65 -4.77 -16.91
N PRO A 423 -8.49 -5.52 -17.65
CA PRO A 423 -8.58 -5.37 -19.08
C PRO A 423 -8.95 -3.94 -19.47
N SER A 424 -8.32 -3.39 -20.49
CA SER A 424 -8.65 -2.06 -21.00
C SER A 424 -10.06 -1.96 -21.56
N THR A 425 -10.68 -3.09 -21.86
CA THR A 425 -12.10 -3.20 -22.24
C THR A 425 -13.05 -3.04 -21.07
N ASN A 426 -12.57 -3.15 -19.83
CA ASN A 426 -13.29 -2.68 -18.65
C ASN A 426 -12.94 -1.21 -18.40
N VAL A 427 -13.72 -0.30 -18.97
CA VAL A 427 -13.42 1.13 -18.92
C VAL A 427 -13.68 1.75 -17.55
N ALA A 428 -14.31 1.02 -16.63
CA ALA A 428 -14.55 1.49 -15.27
C ALA A 428 -13.28 1.89 -14.51
N SER A 429 -12.16 1.19 -14.74
CA SER A 429 -10.89 1.48 -14.08
C SER A 429 -10.29 2.86 -14.42
N TYR A 430 -10.76 3.48 -15.49
CA TYR A 430 -10.35 4.82 -15.94
C TYR A 430 -11.21 5.95 -15.34
N ALA A 431 -12.28 5.62 -14.64
CA ALA A 431 -13.27 6.57 -14.17
C ALA A 431 -12.92 7.14 -12.78
N LYS A 432 -13.31 8.38 -12.56
CA LYS A 432 -13.46 8.96 -11.23
C LYS A 432 -14.84 8.63 -10.69
N VAL A 433 -14.89 8.22 -9.43
CA VAL A 433 -16.14 7.80 -8.77
C VAL A 433 -16.68 8.93 -7.90
N SER A 434 -17.96 9.21 -8.03
CA SER A 434 -18.73 10.01 -7.07
C SER A 434 -19.97 9.25 -6.62
N ALA A 435 -20.51 9.64 -5.48
CA ALA A 435 -21.70 9.04 -4.90
C ALA A 435 -22.58 10.11 -4.28
N THR A 436 -23.89 9.89 -4.24
CA THR A 436 -24.84 10.77 -3.55
C THR A 436 -24.63 10.72 -2.04
N PHE A 437 -24.16 9.60 -1.52
CA PHE A 437 -23.78 9.41 -0.13
C PHE A 437 -22.83 8.22 0.00
N THR A 438 -21.87 8.33 0.88
CA THR A 438 -20.96 7.24 1.23
C THR A 438 -20.87 7.12 2.74
N GLU A 439 -21.12 5.92 3.27
CA GLU A 439 -20.88 5.65 4.68
C GLU A 439 -19.43 5.92 5.04
N THR A 440 -19.21 6.59 6.16
CA THR A 440 -17.89 6.61 6.78
C THR A 440 -17.78 5.35 7.64
N PRO A 441 -17.06 4.34 7.30
CA PRO A 441 -15.73 4.23 6.72
C PRO A 441 -15.65 3.67 5.29
N ALA A 442 -16.76 3.46 4.61
CA ALA A 442 -16.71 2.92 3.25
C ALA A 442 -15.98 3.85 2.28
N TYR A 443 -15.53 3.28 1.18
CA TYR A 443 -14.75 3.98 0.16
C TYR A 443 -15.37 3.80 -1.21
N LYS A 444 -15.80 4.89 -1.83
CA LYS A 444 -16.44 4.84 -3.15
C LYS A 444 -15.50 4.35 -4.26
N GLY A 445 -14.20 4.61 -4.18
CA GLY A 445 -13.20 4.12 -5.14
C GLY A 445 -12.95 2.62 -5.09
N SER A 446 -13.50 1.89 -4.12
CA SER A 446 -13.42 0.43 -4.07
C SER A 446 -14.23 -0.24 -5.19
N VAL A 447 -15.22 0.44 -5.75
CA VAL A 447 -16.13 -0.15 -6.75
C VAL A 447 -15.49 -0.37 -8.12
N ASN A 448 -14.33 0.24 -8.40
CA ASN A 448 -13.59 0.06 -9.64
C ASN A 448 -12.10 -0.26 -9.43
N ASP A 449 -11.75 -0.81 -8.30
CA ASP A 449 -10.37 -1.20 -7.96
C ASP A 449 -9.96 -2.57 -8.53
N GLY A 450 -10.85 -3.27 -9.19
CA GLY A 450 -10.63 -4.60 -9.76
C GLY A 450 -10.67 -5.74 -8.75
N ARG A 451 -11.20 -5.50 -7.55
CA ARG A 451 -11.27 -6.48 -6.46
C ARG A 451 -12.70 -6.83 -6.14
N VAL A 452 -13.08 -8.07 -6.43
CA VAL A 452 -14.35 -8.63 -5.98
C VAL A 452 -14.07 -9.52 -4.77
N LEU A 453 -14.39 -9.06 -3.59
CA LEU A 453 -14.07 -9.76 -2.34
C LEU A 453 -15.14 -10.78 -2.00
N GLN A 454 -14.72 -11.84 -1.29
CA GLN A 454 -15.64 -12.89 -0.83
C GLN A 454 -16.43 -12.47 0.40
N THR A 455 -15.81 -11.64 1.24
CA THR A 455 -16.40 -11.16 2.49
C THR A 455 -16.15 -9.68 2.65
N ILE A 456 -17.09 -9.01 3.31
CA ILE A 456 -16.95 -7.63 3.74
C ILE A 456 -16.41 -7.67 5.16
N VAL A 457 -15.09 -7.60 5.32
CA VAL A 457 -14.47 -7.64 6.64
C VAL A 457 -14.31 -6.25 7.20
N VAL A 458 -13.73 -5.36 6.40
CA VAL A 458 -13.49 -3.95 6.75
C VAL A 458 -13.55 -3.09 5.49
N PRO A 459 -13.89 -1.80 5.61
CA PRO A 459 -13.60 -0.85 4.56
C PRO A 459 -12.07 -0.81 4.31
N PRO A 460 -11.62 -0.47 3.10
CA PRO A 460 -12.35 0.08 1.96
C PRO A 460 -12.80 -0.94 0.90
N ASN A 461 -13.22 -2.12 1.29
CA ASN A 461 -13.50 -3.24 0.38
C ASN A 461 -14.79 -3.09 -0.42
N HIS A 462 -15.67 -2.19 -0.04
CA HIS A 462 -16.90 -1.88 -0.74
C HIS A 462 -17.33 -0.43 -0.55
N TRP A 463 -18.26 0.01 -1.36
CA TRP A 463 -19.07 1.19 -1.10
C TRP A 463 -20.43 0.78 -0.52
N THR A 464 -20.95 1.56 0.42
CA THR A 464 -22.33 1.42 0.92
C THR A 464 -22.95 2.77 1.24
N ASN A 465 -24.28 2.84 1.14
CA ASN A 465 -25.06 3.99 1.51
C ASN A 465 -25.63 3.91 2.94
N TYR A 466 -25.14 3.03 3.75
CA TYR A 466 -25.65 2.83 5.12
C TYR A 466 -25.63 4.13 5.93
N ARG A 467 -26.76 4.45 6.55
CA ARG A 467 -26.93 5.58 7.49
C ARG A 467 -27.46 5.10 8.84
N SER A 468 -28.45 4.21 8.82
CA SER A 468 -29.13 3.66 10.00
C SER A 468 -29.94 2.41 9.61
N ILE A 469 -30.49 1.71 10.61
CA ILE A 469 -31.34 0.53 10.43
C ILE A 469 -32.72 0.80 11.05
N PRO A 470 -33.77 0.94 10.25
CA PRO A 470 -33.81 1.22 8.81
C PRO A 470 -33.31 2.63 8.51
N GLN A 471 -33.07 2.94 7.25
CA GLN A 471 -32.72 4.31 6.86
C GLN A 471 -33.89 5.00 6.15
N PRO A 472 -33.95 6.35 6.22
CA PRO A 472 -35.04 7.10 5.61
C PRO A 472 -34.93 7.26 4.08
N GLN A 473 -33.72 7.09 3.53
CA GLN A 473 -33.44 7.28 2.11
C GLN A 473 -33.84 6.04 1.31
N SER A 474 -34.61 6.22 0.23
CA SER A 474 -35.06 5.13 -0.64
C SER A 474 -33.95 4.63 -1.59
N GLY A 475 -32.92 5.44 -1.84
CA GLY A 475 -31.85 5.04 -2.74
C GLY A 475 -30.75 6.07 -2.87
N ASP A 476 -29.68 5.66 -3.49
CA ASP A 476 -28.52 6.46 -3.80
C ASP A 476 -27.92 6.04 -5.15
N SER A 477 -27.02 6.86 -5.67
CA SER A 477 -26.37 6.62 -6.96
C SER A 477 -24.85 6.70 -6.84
N LEU A 478 -24.19 5.86 -7.64
CA LEU A 478 -22.80 5.99 -8.00
C LEU A 478 -22.66 6.56 -9.40
N VAL A 479 -21.67 7.42 -9.61
CA VAL A 479 -21.40 8.01 -10.92
C VAL A 479 -19.94 7.77 -11.28
N TYR A 480 -19.72 7.22 -12.46
CA TYR A 480 -18.43 7.21 -13.14
C TYR A 480 -18.33 8.38 -14.10
N GLN A 481 -17.25 9.15 -13.95
CA GLN A 481 -16.91 10.22 -14.88
C GLN A 481 -15.51 10.00 -15.43
N TRP A 482 -15.37 10.08 -16.74
CA TRP A 482 -14.09 9.93 -17.42
C TRP A 482 -13.51 11.28 -17.83
N ASP A 483 -12.18 11.37 -17.81
CA ASP A 483 -11.45 12.46 -18.49
C ASP A 483 -11.37 12.11 -19.97
N GLY A 484 -12.47 12.29 -20.68
CA GLY A 484 -12.66 11.88 -22.05
C GLY A 484 -14.00 11.21 -22.26
N THR A 485 -14.11 10.44 -23.32
CA THR A 485 -15.35 9.81 -23.74
C THR A 485 -15.14 8.31 -23.89
N VAL A 486 -16.09 7.52 -23.46
CA VAL A 486 -16.09 6.06 -23.63
C VAL A 486 -17.29 5.65 -24.47
N ARG A 487 -17.16 4.51 -25.16
CA ARG A 487 -18.27 3.85 -25.83
C ARG A 487 -18.50 2.49 -25.19
N ALA A 488 -19.62 2.35 -24.52
CA ALA A 488 -19.93 1.21 -23.68
C ALA A 488 -21.30 0.61 -24.02
N ASN A 489 -21.42 -0.71 -23.87
CA ASN A 489 -22.67 -1.45 -24.14
C ASN A 489 -22.99 -2.52 -23.09
N SER A 490 -22.27 -2.54 -21.97
CA SER A 490 -22.55 -3.49 -20.91
C SER A 490 -22.07 -2.99 -19.55
N SER A 491 -22.62 -3.58 -18.50
CA SER A 491 -22.20 -3.33 -17.14
C SER A 491 -22.33 -4.60 -16.31
N LYS A 492 -21.50 -4.72 -15.28
CA LYS A 492 -21.51 -5.85 -14.36
C LYS A 492 -21.33 -5.34 -12.95
N VAL A 493 -22.26 -5.68 -12.06
CA VAL A 493 -22.30 -5.17 -10.69
C VAL A 493 -22.34 -6.32 -9.70
N TRP A 494 -21.48 -6.26 -8.69
CA TRP A 494 -21.52 -7.18 -7.54
C TRP A 494 -22.10 -6.45 -6.34
N PHE A 495 -23.25 -6.93 -5.87
CA PHE A 495 -23.87 -6.45 -4.64
C PHE A 495 -23.45 -7.31 -3.47
N ASP A 496 -23.10 -6.65 -2.38
CA ASP A 496 -22.80 -7.30 -1.12
C ASP A 496 -23.97 -7.20 -0.15
N VAL A 497 -24.03 -8.17 0.75
CA VAL A 497 -25.02 -8.22 1.81
C VAL A 497 -24.36 -8.56 3.14
N ASP A 498 -25.01 -8.15 4.22
CA ASP A 498 -24.73 -8.64 5.55
C ASP A 498 -26.00 -9.23 6.18
N SER A 499 -25.91 -9.72 7.41
CA SER A 499 -27.06 -10.28 8.12
C SER A 499 -27.98 -9.22 8.73
N ASN A 500 -27.69 -7.94 8.57
CA ASN A 500 -28.34 -6.88 9.33
C ASN A 500 -28.85 -5.73 8.44
N ALA A 501 -27.96 -4.85 7.96
CA ALA A 501 -28.33 -3.61 7.29
C ALA A 501 -28.29 -3.69 5.77
N LEU A 502 -27.33 -4.44 5.22
CA LEU A 502 -27.04 -4.47 3.79
C LEU A 502 -27.82 -5.57 3.11
N ARG A 503 -28.62 -5.21 2.12
CA ARG A 503 -29.42 -6.14 1.33
C ARG A 503 -29.22 -5.88 -0.16
N ALA A 504 -29.58 -6.85 -0.99
CA ALA A 504 -29.69 -6.60 -2.43
C ALA A 504 -30.61 -5.40 -2.68
N PRO A 505 -30.36 -4.58 -3.69
CA PRO A 505 -31.28 -3.51 -4.05
C PRO A 505 -32.63 -4.08 -4.46
N ALA A 506 -33.71 -3.35 -4.21
CA ALA A 506 -35.03 -3.68 -4.76
C ALA A 506 -35.02 -3.57 -6.29
N SER A 507 -34.33 -2.55 -6.81
CA SER A 507 -34.13 -2.31 -8.22
C SER A 507 -32.91 -1.43 -8.44
N TRP A 508 -32.37 -1.47 -9.66
CA TRP A 508 -31.30 -0.59 -10.10
C TRP A 508 -31.38 -0.40 -11.60
N LYS A 509 -30.71 0.64 -12.10
CA LYS A 509 -30.60 0.91 -13.52
C LYS A 509 -29.32 1.64 -13.85
N ILE A 510 -28.92 1.59 -15.12
CA ILE A 510 -27.81 2.35 -15.68
C ILE A 510 -28.37 3.51 -16.50
N GLN A 511 -27.82 4.69 -16.26
CA GLN A 511 -28.06 5.89 -17.03
C GLN A 511 -26.76 6.44 -17.60
N TYR A 512 -26.83 7.13 -18.72
CA TYR A 512 -25.68 7.83 -19.32
C TYR A 512 -25.95 9.32 -19.41
N LEU A 513 -24.89 10.10 -19.35
CA LEU A 513 -24.95 11.55 -19.58
C LEU A 513 -24.98 11.81 -21.08
N ASP A 514 -26.10 12.34 -21.57
CA ASP A 514 -26.24 12.69 -22.98
C ASP A 514 -25.53 14.01 -23.32
N ALA A 515 -25.29 14.24 -24.61
CA ALA A 515 -24.63 15.45 -25.10
C ALA A 515 -25.36 16.75 -24.71
N ASP A 516 -26.66 16.68 -24.45
CA ASP A 516 -27.47 17.80 -23.96
C ASP A 516 -27.28 18.10 -22.44
N GLY A 517 -26.46 17.31 -21.75
CA GLY A 517 -26.20 17.48 -20.30
C GLY A 517 -27.25 16.84 -19.40
N THR A 518 -28.16 16.04 -19.94
CA THR A 518 -29.19 15.33 -19.16
C THR A 518 -28.86 13.85 -19.02
N TRP A 519 -29.28 13.26 -17.90
CA TRP A 519 -29.21 11.83 -17.68
C TRP A 519 -30.36 11.11 -18.40
N LYS A 520 -30.01 10.07 -19.15
CA LYS A 520 -30.97 9.23 -19.87
C LYS A 520 -30.78 7.77 -19.53
N ASP A 521 -31.85 7.02 -19.50
CA ASP A 521 -31.79 5.58 -19.34
C ASP A 521 -31.10 4.96 -20.57
N VAL A 522 -30.27 3.96 -20.35
CA VAL A 522 -29.75 3.14 -21.46
C VAL A 522 -30.91 2.42 -22.15
N THR A 523 -30.80 2.23 -23.47
CA THR A 523 -31.86 1.63 -24.26
C THR A 523 -31.66 0.12 -24.42
N SER A 524 -32.77 -0.62 -24.46
CA SER A 524 -32.79 -2.08 -24.63
C SER A 524 -31.98 -2.84 -23.57
N PRO A 525 -32.10 -2.52 -22.28
CA PRO A 525 -31.38 -3.28 -21.27
C PRO A 525 -31.83 -4.73 -21.22
N SER A 526 -30.92 -5.67 -21.09
CA SER A 526 -31.19 -7.11 -21.05
C SER A 526 -31.91 -7.56 -19.77
N GLY A 527 -31.95 -6.71 -18.76
CA GLY A 527 -32.57 -6.97 -17.45
C GLY A 527 -31.59 -6.67 -16.31
N TYR A 528 -32.16 -6.22 -15.20
CA TYR A 528 -31.41 -5.84 -14.01
C TYR A 528 -31.66 -6.86 -12.90
N THR A 529 -30.79 -7.87 -12.80
CA THR A 529 -30.88 -8.87 -11.73
C THR A 529 -30.35 -8.31 -10.41
N THR A 530 -30.74 -8.94 -9.30
CA THR A 530 -30.39 -8.49 -7.94
C THR A 530 -29.76 -9.60 -7.11
N THR A 531 -28.91 -10.43 -7.75
CA THR A 531 -28.15 -11.48 -7.08
C THR A 531 -27.01 -10.88 -6.26
N THR A 532 -26.55 -11.62 -5.27
CA THR A 532 -25.52 -11.18 -4.33
C THR A 532 -24.38 -12.18 -4.22
N GLY A 533 -23.24 -11.72 -3.75
CA GLY A 533 -22.04 -12.53 -3.51
C GLY A 533 -21.05 -12.52 -4.67
N LYS A 534 -19.82 -12.90 -4.36
CA LYS A 534 -18.66 -12.87 -5.27
C LYS A 534 -18.90 -13.65 -6.57
N ALA A 535 -19.56 -14.79 -6.47
CA ALA A 535 -19.79 -15.67 -7.62
C ALA A 535 -20.99 -15.27 -8.48
N ASN A 536 -21.76 -14.25 -8.09
CA ASN A 536 -23.04 -13.92 -8.68
C ASN A 536 -23.11 -12.45 -9.15
N PRO A 537 -22.29 -12.05 -10.15
CA PRO A 537 -22.39 -10.71 -10.73
C PRO A 537 -23.74 -10.53 -11.45
N ASN A 538 -24.18 -9.29 -11.48
CA ASN A 538 -25.40 -8.88 -12.19
C ASN A 538 -24.97 -8.21 -13.49
N THR A 539 -25.14 -8.89 -14.61
CA THR A 539 -24.74 -8.42 -15.94
C THR A 539 -25.93 -7.85 -16.68
N VAL A 540 -25.77 -6.66 -17.23
CA VAL A 540 -26.72 -6.03 -18.13
C VAL A 540 -26.01 -5.63 -19.42
N THR A 541 -26.64 -5.93 -20.56
CA THR A 541 -26.24 -5.44 -21.89
C THR A 541 -27.26 -4.42 -22.37
N PHE A 542 -26.82 -3.44 -23.13
CA PHE A 542 -27.68 -2.37 -23.66
C PHE A 542 -27.11 -1.84 -24.98
N ASP A 543 -27.89 -1.06 -25.67
CA ASP A 543 -27.43 -0.41 -26.89
C ASP A 543 -26.23 0.51 -26.59
N ALA A 544 -25.19 0.45 -27.42
CA ALA A 544 -23.97 1.18 -27.19
C ALA A 544 -24.23 2.68 -27.03
N VAL A 545 -23.65 3.26 -26.00
CA VAL A 545 -23.70 4.69 -25.71
C VAL A 545 -22.30 5.30 -25.76
N THR A 546 -22.21 6.52 -26.28
CA THR A 546 -21.01 7.36 -26.24
C THR A 546 -21.22 8.43 -25.22
N THR A 547 -20.41 8.43 -24.15
CA THR A 547 -20.66 9.29 -23.00
C THR A 547 -19.40 9.64 -22.23
N THR A 548 -19.46 10.73 -21.48
CA THR A 548 -18.45 11.13 -20.50
C THR A 548 -18.75 10.64 -19.08
N ALA A 549 -19.96 10.14 -18.83
CA ALA A 549 -20.37 9.68 -17.50
C ALA A 549 -21.47 8.62 -17.55
N LEU A 550 -21.39 7.65 -16.64
CA LEU A 550 -22.46 6.68 -16.36
C LEU A 550 -22.90 6.78 -14.91
N LYS A 551 -24.16 6.50 -14.68
CA LYS A 551 -24.76 6.46 -13.34
C LYS A 551 -25.35 5.08 -13.07
N LEU A 552 -24.99 4.52 -11.91
CA LEU A 552 -25.63 3.37 -11.31
C LEU A 552 -26.60 3.88 -10.26
N ASP A 553 -27.89 3.85 -10.60
CA ASP A 553 -28.97 4.33 -9.74
C ASP A 553 -29.65 3.15 -9.04
N MET A 554 -29.69 3.16 -7.71
CA MET A 554 -30.15 2.03 -6.90
C MET A 554 -31.27 2.45 -5.97
N THR A 555 -32.29 1.57 -5.83
CA THR A 555 -33.36 1.71 -4.86
C THR A 555 -33.25 0.58 -3.84
N GLY A 556 -33.21 0.90 -2.54
CA GLY A 556 -33.17 -0.08 -1.45
C GLY A 556 -34.50 -0.79 -1.28
N GLN A 557 -34.47 -1.99 -0.71
CA GLN A 557 -35.70 -2.71 -0.32
C GLN A 557 -36.45 -1.93 0.76
N ALA A 558 -37.74 -1.79 0.60
CA ALA A 558 -38.60 -1.29 1.64
C ALA A 558 -38.63 -2.30 2.81
N VAL A 559 -38.41 -1.83 4.00
CA VAL A 559 -38.51 -2.58 5.24
C VAL A 559 -39.37 -1.81 6.24
N ASP A 560 -39.76 -2.45 7.34
CA ASP A 560 -40.58 -1.78 8.35
C ASP A 560 -39.85 -0.52 8.89
N GLY A 561 -40.50 0.63 8.72
CA GLY A 561 -39.99 1.92 9.19
C GLY A 561 -39.07 2.66 8.21
N GLY A 562 -38.81 2.13 7.00
CA GLY A 562 -37.93 2.80 6.02
C GLY A 562 -37.39 1.87 4.94
N TYR A 563 -36.10 1.94 4.69
CA TYR A 563 -35.43 1.19 3.64
C TYR A 563 -34.18 0.50 4.18
N ALA A 564 -33.83 -0.63 3.57
CA ALA A 564 -32.53 -1.26 3.78
C ALA A 564 -31.44 -0.51 3.01
N SER A 565 -30.21 -0.68 3.46
CA SER A 565 -29.02 -0.16 2.78
C SER A 565 -28.55 -1.10 1.68
N VAL A 566 -27.81 -0.58 0.72
CA VAL A 566 -27.16 -1.34 -0.35
C VAL A 566 -25.65 -1.22 -0.27
N ALA A 567 -24.95 -2.22 -0.80
CA ALA A 567 -23.50 -2.18 -0.91
C ALA A 567 -23.06 -2.72 -2.27
N VAL A 568 -22.04 -2.09 -2.85
CA VAL A 568 -21.43 -2.47 -4.12
C VAL A 568 -19.98 -2.81 -3.88
N ALA A 569 -19.60 -4.05 -4.18
CA ALA A 569 -18.20 -4.49 -4.11
C ALA A 569 -17.41 -4.10 -5.35
N GLU A 570 -18.03 -4.23 -6.53
CA GLU A 570 -17.41 -3.86 -7.80
C GLU A 570 -18.48 -3.49 -8.83
N TRP A 571 -18.15 -2.53 -9.69
CA TRP A 571 -18.96 -2.12 -10.83
C TRP A 571 -18.08 -2.00 -12.06
N GLU A 572 -18.15 -2.97 -12.97
CA GLU A 572 -17.48 -2.97 -14.25
C GLU A 572 -18.33 -2.34 -15.36
N VAL A 573 -17.66 -1.75 -16.34
CA VAL A 573 -18.30 -1.18 -17.54
C VAL A 573 -17.56 -1.72 -18.76
N GLY A 574 -18.27 -2.45 -19.60
CA GLY A 574 -17.72 -3.05 -20.81
C GLY A 574 -17.75 -2.11 -22.00
N ALA A 575 -16.60 -1.94 -22.64
CA ALA A 575 -16.51 -1.24 -23.93
C ALA A 575 -17.29 -1.98 -25.01
N ALA A 576 -17.76 -1.26 -26.03
CA ALA A 576 -18.42 -1.82 -27.21
C ALA A 576 -17.40 -2.49 -28.14
N ASP A 577 -16.76 -3.56 -27.67
CA ASP A 577 -15.67 -4.25 -28.36
C ASP A 577 -16.13 -4.97 -29.64
N SER A 578 -17.40 -5.34 -29.73
CA SER A 578 -18.02 -5.89 -30.95
C SER A 578 -18.00 -4.90 -32.13
N GLU A 579 -17.78 -3.62 -31.88
CA GLU A 579 -17.63 -2.59 -32.92
C GLU A 579 -16.19 -2.45 -33.42
N SER A 580 -15.30 -3.38 -33.05
CA SER A 580 -13.91 -3.46 -33.50
C SER A 580 -13.11 -2.18 -33.29
N PRO A 581 -12.91 -1.73 -32.03
CA PRO A 581 -12.22 -0.49 -31.73
C PRO A 581 -10.77 -0.50 -32.22
N ALA A 582 -10.34 0.62 -32.80
CA ALA A 582 -8.97 0.80 -33.29
C ALA A 582 -8.38 2.13 -32.83
N ILE A 583 -7.12 2.11 -32.41
CA ILE A 583 -6.41 3.29 -31.92
C ILE A 583 -5.91 4.13 -33.08
N THR A 584 -6.11 5.44 -33.02
CA THR A 584 -5.39 6.40 -33.86
C THR A 584 -4.10 6.82 -33.16
N ALA A 585 -2.97 6.58 -33.78
CA ALA A 585 -1.67 6.88 -33.17
C ALA A 585 -1.58 8.37 -32.77
N PRO A 586 -1.25 8.68 -31.52
CA PRO A 586 -1.10 10.07 -31.09
C PRO A 586 0.15 10.72 -31.71
N LYS A 587 0.11 12.04 -31.86
CA LYS A 587 1.27 12.82 -32.30
C LYS A 587 2.35 12.82 -31.22
N GLY A 588 3.63 12.90 -31.67
CA GLY A 588 4.76 13.04 -30.76
C GLY A 588 4.67 14.33 -29.93
N VAL A 589 5.27 14.28 -28.75
CA VAL A 589 5.37 15.43 -27.83
C VAL A 589 6.82 15.83 -27.65
N THR A 590 7.06 17.10 -27.29
CA THR A 590 8.38 17.63 -27.00
C THR A 590 8.40 18.22 -25.60
N THR A 591 9.50 18.03 -24.87
CA THR A 591 9.73 18.63 -23.56
C THR A 591 11.15 19.18 -23.46
N ALA A 592 11.39 20.07 -22.51
CA ALA A 592 12.72 20.55 -22.19
C ALA A 592 13.50 19.51 -21.39
N THR A 593 14.82 19.50 -21.53
CA THR A 593 15.73 18.73 -20.69
C THR A 593 15.43 19.00 -19.21
N GLY A 594 15.26 17.94 -18.43
CA GLY A 594 14.95 18.00 -17.00
C GLY A 594 13.47 18.25 -16.68
N THR A 595 12.61 18.39 -17.68
CA THR A 595 11.17 18.62 -17.49
C THR A 595 10.38 17.39 -17.94
N ALA A 596 9.50 16.89 -17.09
CA ALA A 596 8.62 15.79 -17.42
C ALA A 596 7.72 16.14 -18.62
N PRO A 597 7.58 15.25 -19.61
CA PRO A 597 6.72 15.52 -20.76
C PRO A 597 5.24 15.57 -20.35
N THR A 598 4.48 16.46 -20.99
CA THR A 598 3.03 16.47 -20.92
C THR A 598 2.49 15.48 -21.95
N LEU A 599 2.02 14.33 -21.49
CA LEU A 599 1.45 13.30 -22.36
C LEU A 599 -0.03 13.60 -22.66
N PRO A 600 -0.56 13.14 -23.82
CA PRO A 600 -1.97 13.36 -24.15
C PRO A 600 -2.90 12.83 -23.07
N ALA A 601 -3.90 13.63 -22.68
CA ALA A 601 -4.92 13.22 -21.70
C ALA A 601 -5.87 12.16 -22.27
N THR A 602 -6.07 12.16 -23.58
CA THR A 602 -6.91 11.21 -24.32
C THR A 602 -6.21 10.77 -25.60
N VAL A 603 -6.66 9.62 -26.10
CA VAL A 603 -6.22 9.07 -27.37
C VAL A 603 -7.47 8.72 -28.18
N ASP A 604 -7.50 9.10 -29.45
CA ASP A 604 -8.65 8.80 -30.31
C ASP A 604 -8.76 7.30 -30.58
N VAL A 605 -9.94 6.76 -30.33
CA VAL A 605 -10.32 5.38 -30.64
C VAL A 605 -11.53 5.39 -31.55
N LYS A 606 -11.44 4.67 -32.66
CA LYS A 606 -12.50 4.56 -33.64
C LYS A 606 -13.26 3.25 -33.47
N TYR A 607 -14.54 3.36 -33.17
CA TYR A 607 -15.51 2.26 -33.11
C TYR A 607 -16.39 2.30 -34.36
N GLY A 608 -16.06 1.50 -35.37
CA GLY A 608 -16.75 1.63 -36.67
C GLY A 608 -16.61 3.04 -37.23
N ASP A 609 -17.70 3.76 -37.37
CA ASP A 609 -17.72 5.15 -37.83
C ASP A 609 -17.69 6.19 -36.71
N THR A 610 -17.71 5.75 -35.45
CA THR A 610 -17.72 6.64 -34.28
C THR A 610 -16.31 6.77 -33.72
N THR A 611 -15.80 7.99 -33.63
CA THR A 611 -14.52 8.30 -32.97
C THR A 611 -14.76 8.90 -31.60
N VAL A 612 -14.07 8.38 -30.58
CA VAL A 612 -14.14 8.90 -29.22
C VAL A 612 -12.74 9.32 -28.75
N ALA A 613 -12.65 10.41 -28.01
CA ALA A 613 -11.44 10.80 -27.27
C ALA A 613 -11.37 9.97 -25.99
N SER A 614 -10.72 8.81 -26.08
CA SER A 614 -10.72 7.79 -25.03
C SER A 614 -9.72 8.11 -23.94
N PRO A 615 -10.03 7.89 -22.65
CA PRO A 615 -9.08 8.06 -21.57
C PRO A 615 -7.91 7.07 -21.70
N VAL A 616 -6.76 7.49 -21.22
CA VAL A 616 -5.52 6.71 -21.28
C VAL A 616 -4.80 6.78 -19.94
N ILE A 617 -4.20 5.68 -19.52
CA ILE A 617 -3.30 5.63 -18.37
C ILE A 617 -1.89 5.39 -18.90
N TRP A 618 -1.03 6.38 -18.76
CA TRP A 618 0.36 6.28 -19.17
C TRP A 618 1.19 5.55 -18.10
N ARG A 619 2.13 4.71 -18.56
CA ARG A 619 3.14 4.15 -17.68
C ARG A 619 3.98 5.28 -17.09
N PRO A 620 4.47 5.16 -15.85
CA PRO A 620 5.35 6.16 -15.27
C PRO A 620 6.57 6.40 -16.14
N VAL A 621 6.95 7.67 -16.29
CA VAL A 621 8.15 8.07 -17.01
C VAL A 621 9.23 8.41 -16.00
N ALA A 622 10.31 7.62 -15.96
CA ALA A 622 11.44 7.87 -15.08
C ALA A 622 12.12 9.20 -15.43
N ALA A 623 12.58 9.93 -14.42
CA ALA A 623 13.27 11.22 -14.61
C ALA A 623 14.53 11.08 -15.47
N SER A 624 15.20 9.92 -15.44
CA SER A 624 16.35 9.60 -16.31
C SER A 624 16.01 9.64 -17.79
N SER A 625 14.76 9.40 -18.17
CA SER A 625 14.31 9.40 -19.58
C SER A 625 14.35 10.78 -20.21
N TYR A 626 14.21 11.84 -19.42
CA TYR A 626 14.24 13.23 -19.92
C TYR A 626 15.37 14.07 -19.30
N ALA A 627 16.34 13.42 -18.67
CA ALA A 627 17.49 14.10 -18.04
C ALA A 627 18.46 14.70 -19.06
N LYS A 628 18.46 14.20 -20.29
CA LYS A 628 19.34 14.63 -21.38
C LYS A 628 18.55 14.78 -22.67
N ALA A 629 19.02 15.65 -23.56
CA ALA A 629 18.49 15.76 -24.91
C ALA A 629 18.53 14.41 -25.66
N GLY A 630 17.50 14.12 -26.41
CA GLY A 630 17.32 12.86 -27.14
C GLY A 630 15.85 12.56 -27.38
N SER A 631 15.53 11.29 -27.57
CA SER A 631 14.16 10.84 -27.75
C SER A 631 13.92 9.49 -27.07
N PHE A 632 12.68 9.25 -26.68
CA PHE A 632 12.23 7.97 -26.14
C PHE A 632 10.73 7.77 -26.44
N LYS A 633 10.24 6.55 -26.20
CA LYS A 633 8.80 6.25 -26.27
C LYS A 633 8.21 6.19 -24.88
N ALA A 634 7.10 6.89 -24.66
CA ALA A 634 6.22 6.69 -23.53
C ALA A 634 5.12 5.70 -23.91
N TYR A 635 4.82 4.77 -23.01
CA TYR A 635 3.83 3.72 -23.23
C TYR A 635 2.62 3.91 -22.33
N GLY A 636 1.47 3.51 -22.82
CA GLY A 636 0.23 3.64 -22.09
C GLY A 636 -0.79 2.58 -22.48
N VAL A 637 -1.92 2.62 -21.79
CA VAL A 637 -3.08 1.78 -22.07
C VAL A 637 -4.29 2.68 -22.26
N VAL A 638 -4.81 2.70 -23.48
CA VAL A 638 -6.01 3.45 -23.82
C VAL A 638 -7.25 2.59 -23.60
N ALA A 639 -8.27 3.17 -22.98
CA ALA A 639 -9.52 2.48 -22.68
C ALA A 639 -10.23 2.01 -23.95
N GLY A 640 -10.78 0.81 -23.89
CA GLY A 640 -11.64 0.25 -24.92
C GLY A 640 -10.98 -0.71 -25.90
N VAL A 641 -9.66 -0.69 -26.03
CA VAL A 641 -8.91 -1.53 -26.98
C VAL A 641 -8.03 -2.53 -26.23
N PRO A 642 -8.09 -3.85 -26.54
CA PRO A 642 -7.25 -4.85 -25.89
C PRO A 642 -5.74 -4.61 -26.08
N GLY A 643 -4.88 -5.24 -25.26
CA GLY A 643 -3.42 -5.24 -25.40
C GLY A 643 -2.66 -4.63 -24.23
N GLU A 644 -3.25 -4.58 -23.07
CA GLU A 644 -2.74 -3.99 -21.83
C GLU A 644 -1.66 -4.82 -21.12
N ALA A 645 -1.60 -6.12 -21.35
CA ALA A 645 -0.79 -7.06 -20.55
C ALA A 645 0.70 -7.09 -20.95
N SER A 646 1.28 -5.94 -21.31
CA SER A 646 2.72 -5.81 -21.60
C SER A 646 3.24 -4.47 -21.09
N GLU A 647 4.57 -4.34 -20.98
CA GLU A 647 5.19 -3.05 -20.63
C GLU A 647 4.89 -1.97 -21.65
N GLN A 648 4.72 -2.35 -22.90
CA GLN A 648 4.43 -1.43 -24.00
C GLN A 648 2.95 -1.04 -24.09
N GLY A 649 2.08 -1.66 -23.31
CA GLY A 649 0.65 -1.38 -23.34
C GLY A 649 0.02 -1.58 -24.72
N ASN A 650 -0.95 -0.75 -25.06
CA ASN A 650 -1.60 -0.75 -26.38
C ASN A 650 -1.39 0.56 -27.17
N VAL A 651 -0.71 1.54 -26.61
CA VAL A 651 -0.41 2.81 -27.26
C VAL A 651 0.96 3.32 -26.84
N SER A 652 1.64 3.99 -27.75
CA SER A 652 2.89 4.70 -27.46
C SER A 652 2.89 6.09 -28.09
N VAL A 653 3.70 6.97 -27.50
CA VAL A 653 3.96 8.31 -28.04
C VAL A 653 5.46 8.57 -28.06
N ASN A 654 5.96 9.16 -29.14
CA ASN A 654 7.35 9.57 -29.22
C ASN A 654 7.54 10.87 -28.43
N VAL A 655 8.52 10.88 -27.52
CA VAL A 655 8.89 12.06 -26.74
C VAL A 655 10.26 12.54 -27.19
N THR A 656 10.34 13.80 -27.60
CA THR A 656 11.60 14.48 -27.91
C THR A 656 11.99 15.37 -26.74
N VAL A 657 13.21 15.18 -26.22
CA VAL A 657 13.79 16.01 -25.15
C VAL A 657 14.79 16.96 -25.78
N GLN A 658 14.57 18.24 -25.63
CA GLN A 658 15.33 19.27 -26.33
C GLN A 658 15.78 20.35 -25.35
N ASP A 659 17.08 20.64 -25.35
CA ASP A 659 17.64 21.71 -24.51
C ASP A 659 16.99 23.06 -24.88
N GLY A 660 16.57 23.79 -23.83
CA GLY A 660 16.00 25.13 -23.99
C GLY A 660 14.62 25.18 -24.65
N TYR A 661 13.97 24.01 -24.84
CA TYR A 661 12.61 23.99 -25.40
C TYR A 661 11.64 24.78 -24.52
N LYS A 662 10.82 25.60 -25.18
CA LYS A 662 9.72 26.33 -24.55
C LYS A 662 8.44 26.02 -25.34
N PRO A 663 7.37 25.56 -24.66
CA PRO A 663 6.11 25.35 -25.33
C PRO A 663 5.56 26.67 -25.90
N ALA A 664 4.85 26.60 -27.03
CA ALA A 664 4.15 27.74 -27.58
C ALA A 664 3.12 28.27 -26.58
N ALA A 665 2.96 29.61 -26.48
CA ALA A 665 1.96 30.20 -25.60
C ALA A 665 0.56 29.72 -26.01
N ASP A 666 -0.22 29.30 -25.01
CA ASP A 666 -1.62 28.91 -25.23
C ASP A 666 -2.45 30.17 -25.47
N THR A 667 -2.75 30.42 -26.76
CA THR A 667 -3.54 31.57 -27.18
C THR A 667 -5.06 31.37 -26.99
N THR A 668 -5.48 30.19 -26.48
CA THR A 668 -6.90 29.88 -26.27
C THR A 668 -7.40 30.20 -24.87
N LYS A 669 -6.51 30.55 -23.92
CA LYS A 669 -6.90 30.97 -22.57
C LYS A 669 -7.25 32.47 -22.58
N PRO A 670 -8.42 32.87 -22.04
CA PRO A 670 -8.71 34.30 -21.82
C PRO A 670 -7.70 34.88 -20.83
N THR A 671 -7.21 36.06 -21.11
CA THR A 671 -6.34 36.86 -20.21
C THR A 671 -7.06 37.26 -18.92
#